data_2c04ec570d6b710b5e6d22ee6f58432e
#
_entry.id   2c04ec570d6b710b5e6d22ee6f58432e
#
_cell.length_a   1.000
_cell.length_b   1.000
_cell.length_c   1.000
_cell.angle_alpha   90.00
_cell.angle_beta   90.00
_cell.angle_gamma   90.00
#
_symmetry.space_group_name_H-M   'P 1'
#
loop_
_entity.id
_entity.type
_entity.pdbx_description
1 polymer ?
#
loop_
_entity_poly.entity_id
_entity_poly.type
_entity_poly.pdbx_seq_one_letter_code
_entity_poly.pdbx_strand_id
1 'polypeptide(L)'
;MLRILLLLAFVAASPFAFAQEDTDKAENKEEKEKKDPYEELMEDADVEQGLFGVINKDGKLFFELPLDLLEDEILIVSRIKGFVKGLNFGGAGTKSRPQQVVRWQKHGEKILLRSVSYNSVASPDDPVYESVRNNNFEPIVSTFDIKAYGKDSSSVVLDVTKFFTTDVAMIGAMSDRQRKNFGIRGLDKGRSLVMSTKAFPSNVEVRHVLTYTGNKLPDNQVTGTMSVEMNQSFILLPKDPMQPRAYDPRVSYFSIRQTNYSADAQRAETQRFITRWRLEPVDMEAWKRGELVDVKKPIVYYIDPATPEDWAPYIAQGVDDWAKAFEAVGLKNAIMSKRAPTKAEDPDWSPEDVRYSVIRYVTTDIQNAMGPHVHDPRTGEILESDIIWYHNVMKLLRNWYLIQTAAVNPEARTPKFKKQVMGELIRFVSAHEVGHTLGLPHNMGSSAAYTVKQLRTPGFVQENGTAPSIMDYARFNYVAQPEDEGAGLHPRIGPYDLHAIEYGYKPMPDASDWKAEKPALNAMIKAKADDPRYRFGAQTRGGHDPSAQTEDLSDDAVLASELGIKNLKRIVPNINEWMAEDGMRFEQQEEVYDNVIGQLRRYTGHVASNVGGVYEWQRTADEGKQVYTVLPAAKQKAAVEFINQQIFTTPEWLLDEDILNRISASGVSRKIEGLQASALRTLMSSSRLNRLAEQKAMDSKAYGLMDLMNQTRAGVFTSANTNSAFGRTLQANYVDGLASLLENDQVANDVKAAARATLTSLRSGFNSTSKGIVGGHQMELAHKIDVALKGIEAIMKGK
;
A
#
# COMPACT_ATOMS: atom_id res chain seq x y z
N MET A 1 3.96 -57.89 -27.57
CA MET A 1 4.62 -59.10 -27.08
C MET A 1 4.26 -59.23 -25.61
N LEU A 2 3.18 -59.83 -25.25
CA LEU A 2 2.81 -61.26 -25.15
C LEU A 2 3.69 -62.05 -24.15
N ARG A 3 3.03 -62.41 -23.03
CA ARG A 3 2.99 -63.69 -22.28
C ARG A 3 2.59 -63.37 -20.83
N ILE A 4 1.45 -63.67 -20.29
CA ILE A 4 0.52 -64.82 -20.16
C ILE A 4 1.14 -65.96 -19.31
N LEU A 5 0.32 -66.37 -18.34
CA LEU A 5 0.16 -67.66 -17.64
C LEU A 5 0.77 -67.72 -16.21
N LEU A 6 0.25 -68.40 -15.21
CA LEU A 6 -0.99 -69.17 -14.90
C LEU A 6 -0.97 -69.53 -13.39
N LEU A 7 -2.09 -69.45 -12.75
CA LEU A 7 -2.77 -70.39 -11.86
C LEU A 7 -1.97 -71.51 -11.16
N LEU A 8 -2.20 -71.70 -9.85
CA LEU A 8 -2.68 -72.96 -9.31
C LEU A 8 -3.21 -72.81 -7.84
N ALA A 9 -4.44 -73.28 -7.66
CA ALA A 9 -5.11 -73.49 -6.37
C ALA A 9 -4.68 -74.78 -5.66
N PHE A 10 -4.71 -74.72 -4.34
CA PHE A 10 -4.80 -75.99 -3.56
C PHE A 10 -5.80 -75.87 -2.42
N VAL A 11 -6.79 -76.72 -2.49
CA VAL A 11 -7.78 -77.05 -1.46
C VAL A 11 -7.24 -78.25 -0.68
N ALA A 12 -7.35 -78.23 0.64
CA ALA A 12 -7.37 -79.44 1.44
C ALA A 12 -8.08 -79.22 2.78
N ALA A 13 -8.93 -80.15 3.06
CA ALA A 13 -10.00 -80.25 4.03
C ALA A 13 -9.56 -80.53 5.45
N SER A 14 -10.54 -80.39 6.33
CA SER A 14 -10.64 -80.61 7.79
C SER A 14 -10.28 -82.04 8.22
N PRO A 15 -10.08 -82.30 9.53
CA PRO A 15 -11.21 -82.93 10.23
C PRO A 15 -11.55 -82.36 11.63
N PHE A 16 -12.82 -82.55 12.00
CA PHE A 16 -13.45 -82.45 13.29
C PHE A 16 -12.79 -83.42 14.33
N ALA A 17 -12.70 -82.92 15.58
CA ALA A 17 -12.68 -83.79 16.76
C ALA A 17 -13.46 -83.09 17.89
N PHE A 18 -14.49 -83.74 18.34
CA PHE A 18 -15.27 -83.45 19.57
C PHE A 18 -14.46 -83.83 20.81
N ALA A 19 -14.56 -82.99 21.88
CA ALA A 19 -14.54 -83.44 23.29
C ALA A 19 -14.98 -82.24 24.13
N GLN A 20 -16.08 -82.29 24.69
CA GLN A 20 -16.72 -82.51 26.02
C GLN A 20 -16.30 -81.47 27.09
N GLU A 21 -17.33 -80.87 27.61
CA GLU A 21 -17.60 -80.04 28.82
C GLU A 21 -16.57 -80.08 29.95
N ASP A 22 -16.29 -78.93 30.46
CA ASP A 22 -16.24 -78.68 31.85
C ASP A 22 -16.73 -77.27 32.24
N THR A 23 -17.49 -77.22 33.29
CA THR A 23 -18.33 -76.14 33.80
C THR A 23 -17.56 -75.09 34.58
N ASP A 24 -18.17 -73.90 34.62
CA ASP A 24 -18.09 -72.86 35.61
C ASP A 24 -16.80 -72.07 35.80
N LYS A 25 -16.81 -70.87 35.15
CA LYS A 25 -16.54 -69.60 35.85
C LYS A 25 -17.13 -68.45 34.98
N ALA A 26 -18.26 -67.95 35.50
CA ALA A 26 -18.75 -66.64 35.00
C ALA A 26 -17.75 -65.53 35.44
N GLU A 27 -16.84 -65.16 34.57
CA GLU A 27 -16.17 -63.87 34.66
C GLU A 27 -17.14 -62.77 34.18
N ASN A 28 -17.65 -62.04 35.17
CA ASN A 28 -18.35 -60.81 35.02
C ASN A 28 -17.40 -59.83 34.27
N LYS A 29 -17.41 -59.78 32.95
CA LYS A 29 -16.91 -58.63 32.20
C LYS A 29 -17.89 -57.52 32.45
N GLU A 30 -17.59 -56.67 33.45
CA GLU A 30 -18.13 -55.30 33.44
C GLU A 30 -17.90 -54.75 32.01
N GLU A 31 -18.96 -54.66 31.21
CA GLU A 31 -19.01 -53.76 30.09
C GLU A 31 -18.78 -52.35 30.69
N LYS A 32 -17.53 -51.84 30.62
CA LYS A 32 -17.31 -50.43 30.83
C LYS A 32 -18.23 -49.71 29.85
N GLU A 33 -19.30 -49.08 30.39
CA GLU A 33 -20.10 -48.13 29.62
C GLU A 33 -19.11 -47.24 28.87
N LYS A 34 -19.16 -47.27 27.53
CA LYS A 34 -18.37 -46.38 26.71
C LYS A 34 -18.83 -44.97 27.09
N LYS A 35 -17.94 -44.21 27.76
CA LYS A 35 -18.19 -42.78 28.00
C LYS A 35 -18.60 -42.15 26.69
N ASP A 36 -19.56 -41.23 26.75
CA ASP A 36 -19.91 -40.42 25.60
C ASP A 36 -18.63 -39.74 25.05
N PRO A 37 -18.32 -39.82 23.76
CA PRO A 37 -17.13 -39.21 23.17
C PRO A 37 -16.99 -37.70 23.45
N TYR A 38 -18.10 -36.99 23.62
CA TYR A 38 -18.12 -35.59 24.01
C TYR A 38 -17.69 -35.42 25.48
N GLU A 39 -18.24 -36.20 26.40
CA GLU A 39 -17.87 -36.15 27.81
C GLU A 39 -16.41 -36.51 28.00
N GLU A 40 -15.91 -37.53 27.30
CA GLU A 40 -14.50 -37.90 27.32
C GLU A 40 -13.61 -36.76 26.82
N LEU A 41 -14.03 -36.05 25.78
CA LEU A 41 -13.28 -34.92 25.21
C LEU A 41 -13.26 -33.72 26.17
N MET A 42 -14.33 -33.45 26.87
CA MET A 42 -14.47 -32.32 27.80
C MET A 42 -13.80 -32.54 29.16
N GLU A 43 -13.47 -33.78 29.51
CA GLU A 43 -12.77 -34.11 30.78
C GLU A 43 -11.35 -33.51 30.75
N ASP A 44 -11.01 -32.66 31.71
CA ASP A 44 -9.70 -31.94 31.81
C ASP A 44 -9.33 -31.06 30.60
N ALA A 45 -10.30 -30.67 29.77
CA ALA A 45 -10.08 -29.78 28.64
C ALA A 45 -10.13 -28.30 29.06
N ASP A 46 -9.28 -27.47 28.42
CA ASP A 46 -9.40 -26.01 28.50
C ASP A 46 -10.36 -25.54 27.41
N VAL A 47 -11.47 -24.93 27.80
CA VAL A 47 -12.58 -24.57 26.90
C VAL A 47 -12.87 -23.08 26.95
N GLU A 48 -12.85 -22.45 25.81
CA GLU A 48 -13.29 -21.08 25.64
C GLU A 48 -14.57 -21.01 24.78
N GLN A 49 -15.55 -20.23 25.21
CA GLN A 49 -16.81 -20.03 24.49
C GLN A 49 -16.88 -18.62 23.87
N GLY A 50 -17.39 -18.54 22.64
CA GLY A 50 -17.54 -17.29 21.91
C GLY A 50 -18.41 -17.47 20.67
N LEU A 51 -17.94 -17.02 19.50
CA LEU A 51 -18.62 -17.26 18.21
C LEU A 51 -18.86 -18.77 18.00
N PHE A 52 -17.91 -19.58 18.38
CA PHE A 52 -18.02 -21.04 18.54
C PHE A 52 -17.05 -21.49 19.63
N GLY A 53 -17.24 -22.71 20.12
CA GLY A 53 -16.41 -23.27 21.18
C GLY A 53 -15.01 -23.65 20.69
N VAL A 54 -14.00 -23.38 21.52
CA VAL A 54 -12.61 -23.76 21.27
C VAL A 54 -12.13 -24.61 22.42
N ILE A 55 -11.67 -25.83 22.12
CA ILE A 55 -11.30 -26.83 23.11
C ILE A 55 -9.83 -27.20 22.92
N ASN A 56 -9.03 -26.95 23.93
CA ASN A 56 -7.62 -27.36 23.97
C ASN A 56 -7.49 -28.57 24.90
N LYS A 57 -7.01 -29.69 24.35
CA LYS A 57 -6.82 -30.94 25.11
C LYS A 57 -5.61 -31.71 24.59
N ASP A 58 -4.70 -32.11 25.46
CA ASP A 58 -3.53 -32.95 25.15
C ASP A 58 -2.70 -32.46 23.97
N GLY A 59 -2.54 -31.11 23.84
CA GLY A 59 -1.81 -30.47 22.74
C GLY A 59 -2.54 -30.51 21.41
N LYS A 60 -3.83 -30.85 21.38
CA LYS A 60 -4.71 -30.81 20.23
C LYS A 60 -5.68 -29.64 20.36
N LEU A 61 -6.07 -29.10 19.22
CA LEU A 61 -7.07 -28.05 19.09
C LEU A 61 -8.33 -28.62 18.43
N PHE A 62 -9.48 -28.39 19.10
CA PHE A 62 -10.77 -28.76 18.54
C PHE A 62 -11.66 -27.51 18.44
N PHE A 63 -12.49 -27.46 17.42
CA PHE A 63 -13.58 -26.50 17.28
C PHE A 63 -14.91 -27.20 17.56
N GLU A 64 -15.73 -26.61 18.42
CA GLU A 64 -17.10 -26.99 18.63
C GLU A 64 -18.01 -26.01 17.89
N LEU A 65 -18.49 -26.43 16.70
CA LEU A 65 -19.29 -25.60 15.81
C LEU A 65 -20.78 -25.81 16.08
N PRO A 66 -21.54 -24.79 16.48
CA PRO A 66 -23.00 -24.83 16.50
C PRO A 66 -23.54 -25.20 15.12
N LEU A 67 -24.59 -26.02 15.07
CA LEU A 67 -25.19 -26.45 13.80
C LEU A 67 -25.87 -25.30 13.05
N ASP A 68 -26.32 -24.27 13.75
CA ASP A 68 -26.89 -23.05 13.18
C ASP A 68 -25.84 -22.10 12.58
N LEU A 69 -24.55 -22.31 12.91
CA LEU A 69 -23.44 -21.60 12.28
C LEU A 69 -22.99 -22.25 10.95
N LEU A 70 -23.42 -23.49 10.69
CA LEU A 70 -23.12 -24.15 9.42
C LEU A 70 -23.86 -23.42 8.30
N GLU A 71 -23.18 -23.26 7.15
CA GLU A 71 -23.58 -22.47 5.98
C GLU A 71 -23.51 -20.94 6.21
N ASP A 72 -23.27 -20.43 7.43
CA ASP A 72 -22.95 -19.02 7.64
C ASP A 72 -21.54 -18.71 7.11
N GLU A 73 -21.37 -17.48 6.65
CA GLU A 73 -20.12 -17.00 6.05
C GLU A 73 -19.21 -16.41 7.10
N ILE A 74 -18.00 -16.95 7.15
CA ILE A 74 -16.95 -16.54 8.07
C ILE A 74 -15.79 -15.98 7.26
N LEU A 75 -15.30 -14.82 7.65
CA LEU A 75 -14.13 -14.18 7.06
C LEU A 75 -12.87 -14.63 7.80
N ILE A 76 -11.92 -15.27 7.09
CA ILE A 76 -10.60 -15.58 7.64
C ILE A 76 -9.63 -14.45 7.30
N VAL A 77 -8.97 -13.90 8.33
CA VAL A 77 -7.91 -12.91 8.22
C VAL A 77 -6.63 -13.48 8.81
N SER A 78 -5.62 -13.65 7.98
CA SER A 78 -4.30 -14.19 8.37
C SER A 78 -3.31 -13.06 8.59
N ARG A 79 -2.81 -12.91 9.83
CA ARG A 79 -1.82 -11.90 10.21
C ARG A 79 -0.53 -12.54 10.74
N ILE A 80 0.58 -11.88 10.54
CA ILE A 80 1.85 -12.23 11.19
C ILE A 80 1.82 -11.61 12.59
N LYS A 81 1.89 -12.43 13.64
CA LYS A 81 1.95 -11.98 15.03
C LYS A 81 3.39 -11.83 15.52
N GLY A 82 4.21 -12.85 15.28
CA GLY A 82 5.64 -12.84 15.56
C GLY A 82 6.42 -12.66 14.25
N PHE A 83 6.96 -11.46 14.05
CA PHE A 83 7.63 -11.08 12.80
C PHE A 83 9.11 -11.46 12.82
N VAL A 84 9.60 -11.95 11.68
CA VAL A 84 11.02 -12.22 11.45
C VAL A 84 11.61 -11.09 10.60
N LYS A 85 12.66 -10.45 11.08
CA LYS A 85 13.36 -9.39 10.34
C LYS A 85 13.79 -9.88 8.96
N GLY A 86 13.46 -9.13 7.91
CA GLY A 86 13.74 -9.49 6.52
C GLY A 86 12.71 -10.39 5.84
N LEU A 87 11.63 -10.81 6.52
CA LEU A 87 10.57 -11.62 5.93
C LEU A 87 9.81 -10.86 4.83
N ASN A 88 9.42 -9.62 5.09
CA ASN A 88 8.76 -8.73 4.13
C ASN A 88 8.90 -7.27 4.59
N PHE A 89 8.32 -6.34 3.84
CA PHE A 89 8.05 -4.99 4.31
C PHE A 89 6.77 -5.05 5.18
N GLY A 90 6.91 -4.80 6.44
CA GLY A 90 5.83 -4.83 7.43
C GLY A 90 6.38 -5.20 8.80
N GLY A 91 5.52 -5.55 9.71
CA GLY A 91 5.83 -5.94 11.06
C GLY A 91 4.74 -6.86 11.60
N ALA A 92 4.71 -7.03 12.91
CA ALA A 92 3.60 -7.70 13.57
C ALA A 92 2.27 -6.97 13.26
N GLY A 93 1.20 -7.71 13.06
CA GLY A 93 -0.12 -7.21 12.68
C GLY A 93 -0.37 -7.16 11.16
N THR A 94 0.66 -7.27 10.30
CA THR A 94 0.45 -7.24 8.85
C THR A 94 -0.18 -8.53 8.31
N LYS A 95 -1.07 -8.38 7.33
CA LYS A 95 -1.70 -9.54 6.65
C LYS A 95 -0.66 -10.30 5.84
N SER A 96 -0.61 -11.63 5.99
CA SER A 96 0.23 -12.52 5.17
C SER A 96 -0.48 -12.97 3.90
N ARG A 97 -1.81 -12.98 3.91
CA ARG A 97 -2.70 -13.40 2.83
C ARG A 97 -3.83 -12.38 2.65
N PRO A 98 -4.43 -12.27 1.48
CA PRO A 98 -5.72 -11.59 1.32
C PRO A 98 -6.74 -12.23 2.25
N GLN A 99 -7.66 -11.43 2.78
CA GLN A 99 -8.81 -11.95 3.52
C GLN A 99 -9.67 -12.85 2.64
N GLN A 100 -10.24 -13.91 3.22
CA GLN A 100 -10.97 -14.94 2.47
C GLN A 100 -12.25 -15.32 3.18
N VAL A 101 -13.34 -15.45 2.44
CA VAL A 101 -14.60 -15.97 2.98
C VAL A 101 -14.60 -17.48 2.92
N VAL A 102 -15.02 -18.10 3.99
CA VAL A 102 -15.23 -19.55 4.08
C VAL A 102 -16.60 -19.87 4.61
N ARG A 103 -17.00 -21.12 4.39
CA ARG A 103 -18.23 -21.68 4.91
C ARG A 103 -18.02 -23.10 5.39
N TRP A 104 -18.58 -23.45 6.54
CA TRP A 104 -18.62 -24.81 7.06
C TRP A 104 -19.83 -25.53 6.50
N GLN A 105 -19.64 -26.66 5.84
CA GLN A 105 -20.72 -27.45 5.25
C GLN A 105 -20.70 -28.89 5.77
N LYS A 106 -21.81 -29.37 6.31
CA LYS A 106 -21.94 -30.76 6.71
C LYS A 106 -22.16 -31.68 5.50
N HIS A 107 -21.40 -32.76 5.42
CA HIS A 107 -21.53 -33.81 4.43
C HIS A 107 -21.34 -35.20 5.08
N GLY A 108 -22.43 -35.87 5.41
CA GLY A 108 -22.43 -37.10 6.23
C GLY A 108 -21.75 -36.83 7.57
N GLU A 109 -20.76 -37.67 7.92
CA GLU A 109 -19.97 -37.57 9.17
C GLU A 109 -18.72 -36.68 8.99
N LYS A 110 -18.75 -35.78 8.03
CA LYS A 110 -17.65 -34.81 7.79
C LYS A 110 -18.18 -33.39 7.75
N ILE A 111 -17.32 -32.47 8.12
CA ILE A 111 -17.47 -31.05 7.87
C ILE A 111 -16.44 -30.63 6.82
N LEU A 112 -16.91 -29.97 5.77
CA LEU A 112 -16.11 -29.38 4.70
C LEU A 112 -15.91 -27.91 5.01
N LEU A 113 -14.67 -27.42 4.91
CA LEU A 113 -14.37 -25.98 4.87
C LEU A 113 -14.26 -25.59 3.40
N ARG A 114 -15.21 -24.79 2.92
CA ARG A 114 -15.23 -24.29 1.54
C ARG A 114 -14.79 -22.85 1.46
N SER A 115 -14.10 -22.48 0.40
CA SER A 115 -13.81 -21.09 0.08
C SER A 115 -14.92 -20.49 -0.78
N VAL A 116 -15.48 -19.37 -0.32
CA VAL A 116 -16.53 -18.63 -1.01
C VAL A 116 -15.94 -17.44 -1.76
N SER A 117 -16.37 -17.19 -2.98
CA SER A 117 -15.89 -16.08 -3.81
C SER A 117 -17.06 -15.22 -4.30
N TYR A 118 -16.91 -13.92 -4.15
CA TYR A 118 -17.86 -12.92 -4.66
C TYR A 118 -17.37 -12.24 -5.96
N ASN A 119 -16.36 -12.82 -6.63
CA ASN A 119 -15.86 -12.28 -7.89
C ASN A 119 -16.89 -12.37 -9.02
N SER A 120 -17.74 -13.40 -9.00
CA SER A 120 -18.83 -13.62 -9.95
C SER A 120 -20.14 -13.78 -9.19
N VAL A 121 -21.12 -12.96 -9.48
CA VAL A 121 -22.40 -12.92 -8.77
C VAL A 121 -23.60 -12.92 -9.73
N ALA A 122 -24.71 -13.46 -9.26
CA ALA A 122 -26.02 -13.34 -9.90
C ALA A 122 -27.10 -13.30 -8.81
N SER A 123 -28.28 -12.76 -9.13
CA SER A 123 -29.42 -12.84 -8.23
C SER A 123 -29.93 -14.29 -8.13
N PRO A 124 -30.22 -14.78 -6.92
CA PRO A 124 -30.80 -16.12 -6.75
C PRO A 124 -32.12 -16.34 -7.54
N ASP A 125 -32.86 -15.28 -7.80
CA ASP A 125 -34.14 -15.31 -8.56
C ASP A 125 -33.92 -15.35 -10.08
N ASP A 126 -32.69 -15.20 -10.54
CA ASP A 126 -32.35 -15.17 -11.98
C ASP A 126 -31.99 -16.59 -12.47
N PRO A 127 -32.52 -17.07 -13.59
CA PRO A 127 -32.14 -18.36 -14.17
C PRO A 127 -30.64 -18.58 -14.39
N VAL A 128 -29.88 -17.50 -14.57
CA VAL A 128 -28.40 -17.56 -14.74
C VAL A 128 -27.68 -17.96 -13.46
N TYR A 129 -28.31 -17.87 -12.29
CA TYR A 129 -27.70 -18.11 -10.99
C TYR A 129 -27.03 -19.49 -10.88
N GLU A 130 -27.74 -20.55 -11.29
CA GLU A 130 -27.20 -21.92 -11.27
C GLU A 130 -25.97 -22.06 -12.19
N SER A 131 -26.00 -21.39 -13.34
CA SER A 131 -24.84 -21.39 -14.24
C SER A 131 -23.63 -20.68 -13.62
N VAL A 132 -23.85 -19.56 -12.94
CA VAL A 132 -22.76 -18.85 -12.23
C VAL A 132 -22.18 -19.73 -11.11
N ARG A 133 -23.02 -20.38 -10.31
CA ARG A 133 -22.56 -21.32 -9.26
C ARG A 133 -21.73 -22.48 -9.84
N ASN A 134 -22.19 -23.10 -10.92
CA ASN A 134 -21.52 -24.24 -11.54
C ASN A 134 -20.16 -23.86 -12.15
N ASN A 135 -20.02 -22.63 -12.66
CA ASN A 135 -18.77 -22.13 -13.25
C ASN A 135 -17.84 -21.44 -12.25
N ASN A 136 -18.30 -21.21 -11.02
CA ASN A 136 -17.51 -20.66 -9.91
C ASN A 136 -17.64 -21.55 -8.67
N PHE A 137 -17.45 -22.87 -8.86
CA PHE A 137 -17.61 -23.87 -7.82
C PHE A 137 -16.70 -23.59 -6.63
N GLU A 138 -17.25 -23.63 -5.45
CA GLU A 138 -16.54 -23.36 -4.19
C GLU A 138 -15.55 -24.48 -3.86
N PRO A 139 -14.24 -24.25 -3.92
CA PRO A 139 -13.25 -25.29 -3.64
C PRO A 139 -13.27 -25.70 -2.17
N ILE A 140 -13.00 -26.99 -1.92
CA ILE A 140 -12.82 -27.52 -0.58
C ILE A 140 -11.39 -27.22 -0.13
N VAL A 141 -11.25 -26.42 0.95
CA VAL A 141 -9.96 -26.05 1.56
C VAL A 141 -9.45 -27.17 2.45
N SER A 142 -10.37 -27.75 3.26
CA SER A 142 -10.06 -28.85 4.18
C SER A 142 -11.32 -29.67 4.48
N THR A 143 -11.10 -30.89 5.00
CA THR A 143 -12.17 -31.76 5.46
C THR A 143 -11.85 -32.23 6.87
N PHE A 144 -12.86 -32.30 7.73
CA PHE A 144 -12.74 -32.70 9.12
C PHE A 144 -13.75 -33.78 9.44
N ASP A 145 -13.33 -34.85 10.10
CA ASP A 145 -14.24 -35.87 10.64
C ASP A 145 -14.91 -35.31 11.90
N ILE A 146 -16.20 -35.54 12.07
CA ILE A 146 -16.91 -35.25 13.31
C ILE A 146 -16.39 -36.21 14.38
N LYS A 147 -15.85 -35.68 15.48
CA LYS A 147 -15.28 -36.43 16.58
C LYS A 147 -16.33 -36.74 17.65
N ALA A 148 -17.21 -35.80 17.90
CA ALA A 148 -18.33 -35.93 18.83
C ALA A 148 -19.43 -34.95 18.41
N TYR A 149 -20.63 -35.18 18.87
CA TYR A 149 -21.74 -34.25 18.90
C TYR A 149 -21.80 -33.63 20.29
N GLY A 150 -22.11 -32.32 20.37
CA GLY A 150 -22.35 -31.65 21.65
C GLY A 150 -23.45 -32.31 22.48
N LYS A 151 -23.52 -32.00 23.77
CA LYS A 151 -24.36 -32.69 24.74
C LYS A 151 -25.86 -32.83 24.35
N ASP A 152 -26.39 -31.82 23.65
CA ASP A 152 -27.76 -31.76 23.13
C ASP A 152 -27.85 -32.03 21.64
N SER A 153 -26.72 -32.44 21.00
CA SER A 153 -26.58 -32.63 19.57
C SER A 153 -26.79 -31.33 18.76
N SER A 154 -26.72 -30.15 19.39
CA SER A 154 -26.83 -28.86 18.71
C SER A 154 -25.50 -28.36 18.10
N SER A 155 -24.41 -29.05 18.39
CA SER A 155 -23.08 -28.74 17.88
C SER A 155 -22.31 -29.98 17.41
N VAL A 156 -21.23 -29.77 16.65
CA VAL A 156 -20.29 -30.81 16.22
C VAL A 156 -18.86 -30.42 16.60
N VAL A 157 -18.07 -31.39 17.04
CA VAL A 157 -16.68 -31.18 17.44
C VAL A 157 -15.70 -31.74 16.39
N LEU A 158 -14.75 -30.92 15.99
CA LEU A 158 -13.77 -31.19 14.92
C LEU A 158 -12.35 -31.07 15.43
N ASP A 159 -11.47 -32.03 15.16
CA ASP A 159 -10.03 -31.90 15.37
C ASP A 159 -9.43 -31.03 14.24
N VAL A 160 -9.09 -29.78 14.56
CA VAL A 160 -8.52 -28.81 13.62
C VAL A 160 -7.00 -28.63 13.77
N THR A 161 -6.35 -29.40 14.61
CA THR A 161 -4.92 -29.29 14.92
C THR A 161 -4.05 -29.25 13.67
N LYS A 162 -4.28 -30.17 12.73
CA LYS A 162 -3.51 -30.25 11.48
C LYS A 162 -3.72 -29.05 10.57
N PHE A 163 -4.85 -28.39 10.64
CA PHE A 163 -5.11 -27.19 9.84
C PHE A 163 -4.15 -26.07 10.20
N PHE A 164 -3.80 -25.93 11.48
CA PHE A 164 -2.90 -24.89 11.98
C PHE A 164 -1.42 -25.31 12.06
N THR A 165 -1.13 -26.61 12.05
CA THR A 165 0.24 -27.12 12.23
C THR A 165 0.85 -27.69 10.94
N THR A 166 0.14 -27.59 9.81
CA THR A 166 0.66 -28.00 8.49
C THR A 166 0.65 -26.81 7.53
N ASP A 167 1.20 -27.01 6.34
CA ASP A 167 1.40 -25.94 5.36
C ASP A 167 0.15 -25.70 4.52
N VAL A 168 -0.90 -25.20 5.14
CA VAL A 168 -2.16 -24.84 4.46
C VAL A 168 -1.98 -23.50 3.75
N ALA A 169 -2.08 -23.51 2.42
CA ALA A 169 -1.81 -22.33 1.60
C ALA A 169 -2.68 -21.11 1.98
N MET A 170 -3.94 -21.34 2.35
CA MET A 170 -4.91 -20.30 2.73
C MET A 170 -4.44 -19.45 3.91
N ILE A 171 -3.84 -20.06 4.92
CA ILE A 171 -3.43 -19.42 6.18
C ILE A 171 -1.90 -19.38 6.36
N GLY A 172 -1.15 -19.61 5.28
CA GLY A 172 0.32 -19.70 5.31
C GLY A 172 0.99 -18.34 5.51
N ALA A 173 2.19 -18.37 6.08
CA ALA A 173 2.98 -17.17 6.41
C ALA A 173 3.58 -16.46 5.19
N MET A 174 3.76 -17.17 4.06
CA MET A 174 4.53 -16.68 2.92
C MET A 174 3.83 -16.92 1.59
N SER A 175 3.96 -15.96 0.67
CA SER A 175 3.60 -16.10 -0.73
C SER A 175 4.59 -17.04 -1.46
N ASP A 176 4.19 -17.57 -2.63
CA ASP A 176 5.05 -18.42 -3.46
C ASP A 176 6.34 -17.71 -3.89
N ARG A 177 6.26 -16.39 -4.14
CA ARG A 177 7.42 -15.57 -4.44
C ARG A 177 8.41 -15.52 -3.27
N GLN A 178 7.93 -15.33 -2.05
CA GLN A 178 8.78 -15.33 -0.85
C GLN A 178 9.38 -16.71 -0.60
N ARG A 179 8.59 -17.79 -0.74
CA ARG A 179 9.08 -19.17 -0.66
C ARG A 179 10.24 -19.43 -1.63
N LYS A 180 10.10 -19.00 -2.89
CA LYS A 180 11.13 -19.10 -3.90
C LYS A 180 12.37 -18.27 -3.55
N ASN A 181 12.19 -17.03 -3.12
CA ASN A 181 13.29 -16.13 -2.75
C ASN A 181 14.11 -16.65 -1.58
N PHE A 182 13.46 -17.21 -0.56
CA PHE A 182 14.12 -17.77 0.63
C PHE A 182 14.57 -19.22 0.43
N GLY A 183 14.30 -19.83 -0.73
CA GLY A 183 14.65 -21.21 -1.02
C GLY A 183 14.04 -22.19 -0.01
N ILE A 184 12.74 -21.99 0.32
CA ILE A 184 12.02 -22.85 1.27
C ILE A 184 11.99 -24.28 0.75
N ARG A 185 12.40 -25.25 1.58
CA ARG A 185 12.39 -26.69 1.30
C ARG A 185 11.14 -27.38 1.80
N GLY A 186 10.61 -26.93 2.94
CA GLY A 186 9.41 -27.49 3.56
C GLY A 186 9.13 -26.94 4.94
N LEU A 187 7.98 -27.35 5.47
CA LEU A 187 7.58 -27.09 6.86
C LEU A 187 8.17 -28.16 7.78
N ASP A 188 8.72 -27.72 8.90
CA ASP A 188 9.13 -28.59 9.99
C ASP A 188 7.94 -28.83 10.93
N LYS A 189 7.33 -30.01 10.78
CA LYS A 189 6.12 -30.38 11.55
C LYS A 189 6.38 -30.52 13.04
N GLY A 190 7.60 -30.86 13.45
CA GLY A 190 7.96 -31.04 14.86
C GLY A 190 8.13 -29.69 15.61
N ARG A 191 8.29 -28.60 14.84
CA ARG A 191 8.43 -27.24 15.38
C ARG A 191 7.32 -26.31 14.88
N SER A 192 6.17 -26.86 14.44
CA SER A 192 4.97 -26.12 14.06
C SER A 192 3.83 -26.55 14.96
N LEU A 193 3.27 -25.60 15.73
CA LEU A 193 2.33 -25.90 16.81
C LEU A 193 1.36 -24.75 17.05
N VAL A 194 0.21 -25.05 17.66
CA VAL A 194 -0.73 -24.06 18.18
C VAL A 194 -0.15 -23.46 19.45
N MET A 195 -0.22 -22.14 19.60
CA MET A 195 0.33 -21.41 20.73
C MET A 195 -0.74 -21.02 21.75
N SER A 196 -1.82 -20.46 21.28
CA SER A 196 -2.94 -20.01 22.09
C SER A 196 -4.18 -19.80 21.25
N THR A 197 -5.32 -19.78 21.90
CA THR A 197 -6.62 -19.45 21.31
C THR A 197 -7.32 -18.38 22.13
N LYS A 198 -8.28 -17.70 21.52
CA LYS A 198 -9.22 -16.84 22.22
C LYS A 198 -10.55 -16.80 21.46
N ALA A 199 -11.64 -17.03 22.17
CA ALA A 199 -12.97 -16.93 21.61
C ALA A 199 -13.66 -15.64 22.08
N PHE A 200 -14.19 -14.86 21.11
CA PHE A 200 -14.99 -13.66 21.35
C PHE A 200 -16.40 -13.83 20.75
N PRO A 201 -17.37 -12.99 21.11
CA PRO A 201 -18.74 -13.13 20.60
C PRO A 201 -18.88 -13.07 19.07
N SER A 202 -17.97 -12.37 18.38
CA SER A 202 -18.03 -12.17 16.92
C SER A 202 -16.84 -12.73 16.16
N ASN A 203 -15.81 -13.24 16.86
CA ASN A 203 -14.64 -13.85 16.23
C ASN A 203 -13.95 -14.88 17.14
N VAL A 204 -13.19 -15.76 16.50
CA VAL A 204 -12.27 -16.68 17.17
C VAL A 204 -10.88 -16.46 16.63
N GLU A 205 -9.90 -16.38 17.54
CA GLU A 205 -8.49 -16.16 17.26
C GLU A 205 -7.68 -17.41 17.54
N VAL A 206 -6.84 -17.82 16.59
CA VAL A 206 -5.90 -18.93 16.75
C VAL A 206 -4.49 -18.46 16.46
N ARG A 207 -3.62 -18.47 17.47
CA ARG A 207 -2.20 -18.23 17.32
C ARG A 207 -1.46 -19.55 17.15
N HIS A 208 -0.65 -19.61 16.11
CA HIS A 208 0.15 -20.80 15.82
C HIS A 208 1.50 -20.42 15.21
N VAL A 209 2.50 -21.29 15.37
CA VAL A 209 3.84 -21.13 14.80
C VAL A 209 3.99 -22.07 13.62
N LEU A 210 4.48 -21.54 12.51
CA LEU A 210 4.92 -22.31 11.34
C LEU A 210 6.43 -22.16 11.19
N THR A 211 7.15 -23.29 11.27
CA THR A 211 8.61 -23.32 11.15
C THR A 211 9.03 -23.92 9.81
N TYR A 212 9.83 -23.17 9.07
CA TYR A 212 10.27 -23.55 7.73
C TYR A 212 11.76 -23.82 7.68
N THR A 213 12.15 -24.80 6.85
CA THR A 213 13.53 -25.06 6.47
C THR A 213 13.80 -24.44 5.10
N GLY A 214 15.02 -23.92 4.88
CA GLY A 214 15.35 -23.29 3.60
C GLY A 214 16.84 -22.94 3.49
N ASN A 215 17.24 -22.47 2.30
CA ASN A 215 18.65 -22.18 1.98
C ASN A 215 19.04 -20.72 2.16
N LYS A 216 18.06 -19.79 2.11
CA LYS A 216 18.27 -18.34 2.12
C LYS A 216 17.29 -17.68 3.08
N LEU A 217 17.16 -18.26 4.27
CA LEU A 217 16.23 -17.78 5.27
C LEU A 217 16.67 -16.40 5.80
N PRO A 218 15.74 -15.47 6.02
CA PRO A 218 16.08 -14.20 6.64
C PRO A 218 16.42 -14.42 8.11
N ASP A 219 17.44 -13.69 8.58
CA ASP A 219 17.85 -13.52 9.98
C ASP A 219 17.91 -14.81 10.84
N ASN A 220 18.35 -15.94 10.27
CA ASN A 220 18.37 -17.18 11.04
C ASN A 220 19.53 -18.13 10.69
N GLN A 221 20.75 -17.67 10.92
CA GLN A 221 21.96 -18.48 10.71
C GLN A 221 22.21 -19.49 11.83
N VAL A 222 21.65 -19.27 13.03
CA VAL A 222 21.91 -20.10 14.22
C VAL A 222 21.11 -21.40 14.17
N THR A 223 19.82 -21.34 13.87
CA THR A 223 18.93 -22.50 13.91
C THR A 223 18.77 -23.23 12.57
N GLY A 224 19.14 -22.60 11.46
CA GLY A 224 18.93 -23.11 10.11
C GLY A 224 17.44 -23.24 9.73
N THR A 225 16.56 -22.60 10.51
CA THR A 225 15.10 -22.57 10.30
C THR A 225 14.55 -21.20 10.55
N MET A 226 13.39 -20.92 10.02
CA MET A 226 12.63 -19.69 10.24
C MET A 226 11.28 -20.05 10.85
N SER A 227 11.00 -19.57 12.06
CA SER A 227 9.70 -19.71 12.71
C SER A 227 8.95 -18.40 12.62
N VAL A 228 7.71 -18.46 12.14
CA VAL A 228 6.80 -17.31 12.04
C VAL A 228 5.58 -17.60 12.89
N GLU A 229 5.29 -16.71 13.83
CA GLU A 229 4.03 -16.80 14.58
C GLU A 229 2.93 -16.13 13.79
N MET A 230 1.86 -16.87 13.56
CA MET A 230 0.67 -16.44 12.83
C MET A 230 -0.50 -16.23 13.78
N ASN A 231 -1.39 -15.34 13.42
CA ASN A 231 -2.70 -15.19 14.04
C ASN A 231 -3.77 -15.33 12.96
N GLN A 232 -4.72 -16.22 13.18
CA GLN A 232 -5.86 -16.45 12.29
C GLN A 232 -7.13 -15.97 12.98
N SER A 233 -7.77 -14.96 12.39
CA SER A 233 -9.05 -14.44 12.86
C SER A 233 -10.18 -15.07 12.05
N PHE A 234 -11.13 -15.74 12.71
CA PHE A 234 -12.38 -16.24 12.13
C PHE A 234 -13.49 -15.29 12.53
N ILE A 235 -13.97 -14.46 11.61
CA ILE A 235 -14.90 -13.36 11.88
C ILE A 235 -16.24 -13.69 11.24
N LEU A 236 -17.32 -13.68 12.02
CA LEU A 236 -18.67 -13.83 11.47
C LEU A 236 -19.04 -12.62 10.64
N LEU A 237 -19.40 -12.83 9.37
CA LEU A 237 -19.94 -11.76 8.53
C LEU A 237 -21.34 -11.36 8.98
N PRO A 238 -21.73 -10.07 8.85
CA PRO A 238 -23.04 -9.59 9.23
C PRO A 238 -24.18 -10.39 8.54
N LYS A 239 -25.14 -10.89 9.32
CA LYS A 239 -26.34 -11.56 8.78
C LYS A 239 -27.25 -10.60 8.00
N ASP A 240 -27.22 -9.31 8.37
CA ASP A 240 -27.85 -8.22 7.62
C ASP A 240 -26.73 -7.39 6.94
N PRO A 241 -26.39 -7.67 5.66
CA PRO A 241 -25.31 -6.97 4.97
C PRO A 241 -25.65 -5.49 4.76
N MET A 242 -24.65 -4.61 4.96
CA MET A 242 -24.80 -3.17 4.69
C MET A 242 -25.19 -2.94 3.22
N GLN A 243 -26.07 -1.97 2.96
CA GLN A 243 -26.31 -1.52 1.59
C GLN A 243 -24.99 -1.01 0.97
N PRO A 244 -24.49 -1.64 -0.12
CA PRO A 244 -23.25 -1.20 -0.75
C PRO A 244 -23.44 0.19 -1.38
N ARG A 245 -22.34 0.91 -1.60
CA ARG A 245 -22.33 2.20 -2.31
C ARG A 245 -21.44 2.12 -3.54
N ALA A 246 -21.91 2.65 -4.67
CA ALA A 246 -21.18 2.60 -5.93
C ALA A 246 -19.83 3.32 -5.84
N TYR A 247 -18.81 2.76 -6.47
CA TYR A 247 -17.52 3.42 -6.66
C TYR A 247 -17.63 4.43 -7.80
N ASP A 248 -17.01 5.61 -7.61
CA ASP A 248 -16.83 6.61 -8.66
C ASP A 248 -15.36 7.05 -8.71
N PRO A 249 -14.68 6.98 -9.88
CA PRO A 249 -13.27 7.34 -9.99
C PRO A 249 -12.99 8.84 -9.75
N ARG A 250 -14.00 9.69 -9.82
CA ARG A 250 -13.86 11.14 -9.61
C ARG A 250 -13.69 11.50 -8.14
N VAL A 251 -14.15 10.63 -7.21
CA VAL A 251 -13.95 10.79 -5.77
C VAL A 251 -12.95 9.77 -5.24
N SER A 252 -13.01 8.57 -5.77
CA SER A 252 -12.19 7.40 -5.46
C SER A 252 -12.21 6.96 -3.98
N TYR A 253 -12.33 5.66 -3.83
CA TYR A 253 -12.27 4.92 -2.56
C TYR A 253 -11.54 3.60 -2.79
N PHE A 254 -11.02 2.96 -1.75
CA PHE A 254 -10.78 1.53 -1.83
C PHE A 254 -12.10 0.84 -2.15
N SER A 255 -12.06 -0.25 -2.89
CA SER A 255 -13.29 -0.84 -3.41
C SER A 255 -13.17 -2.34 -3.61
N ILE A 256 -14.29 -3.03 -3.44
CA ILE A 256 -14.50 -4.39 -3.91
C ILE A 256 -14.97 -4.37 -5.36
N ARG A 257 -14.75 -5.49 -6.05
CA ARG A 257 -15.12 -5.65 -7.46
C ARG A 257 -15.84 -6.97 -7.66
N GLN A 258 -16.97 -6.95 -8.36
CA GLN A 258 -17.78 -8.12 -8.68
C GLN A 258 -18.17 -8.09 -10.15
N THR A 259 -18.24 -9.26 -10.80
CA THR A 259 -18.82 -9.42 -12.13
C THR A 259 -20.25 -9.91 -11.95
N ASN A 260 -21.24 -9.07 -12.28
CA ASN A 260 -22.66 -9.37 -12.16
C ASN A 260 -23.22 -9.89 -13.49
N TYR A 261 -23.75 -11.10 -13.46
CA TYR A 261 -24.36 -11.77 -14.61
C TYR A 261 -25.85 -11.55 -14.72
N SER A 262 -26.51 -11.02 -13.68
CA SER A 262 -27.92 -10.59 -13.69
C SER A 262 -28.10 -9.13 -14.09
N ALA A 263 -27.04 -8.47 -14.61
CA ALA A 263 -27.13 -7.09 -15.05
C ALA A 263 -27.93 -6.99 -16.36
N ASP A 264 -28.86 -6.05 -16.44
CA ASP A 264 -29.61 -5.71 -17.67
C ASP A 264 -28.76 -4.87 -18.63
N ALA A 265 -27.64 -5.44 -19.09
CA ALA A 265 -26.64 -4.73 -19.92
C ALA A 265 -26.24 -5.51 -21.20
N GLN A 266 -26.93 -6.62 -21.51
CA GLN A 266 -26.57 -7.56 -22.60
C GLN A 266 -25.12 -8.03 -22.57
N ARG A 267 -24.50 -7.99 -21.38
CA ARG A 267 -23.15 -8.45 -21.05
C ARG A 267 -23.01 -8.60 -19.53
N ALA A 268 -22.04 -9.40 -19.08
CA ALA A 268 -21.66 -9.38 -17.69
C ALA A 268 -21.10 -7.98 -17.33
N GLU A 269 -21.59 -7.38 -16.26
CA GLU A 269 -21.21 -6.05 -15.85
C GLU A 269 -20.30 -6.07 -14.64
N THR A 270 -19.19 -5.35 -14.71
CA THR A 270 -18.34 -5.13 -13.54
C THR A 270 -18.98 -4.09 -12.63
N GLN A 271 -19.33 -4.51 -11.43
CA GLN A 271 -19.79 -3.64 -10.35
C GLN A 271 -18.62 -3.39 -9.40
N ARG A 272 -18.49 -2.15 -8.93
CA ARG A 272 -17.51 -1.78 -7.91
C ARG A 272 -18.24 -1.05 -6.79
N PHE A 273 -17.95 -1.46 -5.56
CA PHE A 273 -18.50 -0.83 -4.36
C PHE A 273 -17.36 -0.33 -3.49
N ILE A 274 -17.54 0.87 -2.92
CA ILE A 274 -16.54 1.45 -2.02
C ILE A 274 -16.47 0.67 -0.71
N THR A 275 -15.29 0.64 -0.09
CA THR A 275 -15.17 0.18 1.29
C THR A 275 -15.45 1.35 2.23
N ARG A 276 -16.35 1.16 3.21
CA ARG A 276 -16.74 2.18 4.18
C ARG A 276 -17.31 1.56 5.45
N TRP A 277 -17.31 2.30 6.53
CA TRP A 277 -18.01 1.92 7.76
C TRP A 277 -19.52 2.05 7.60
N ARG A 278 -20.28 1.23 8.33
CA ARG A 278 -21.72 1.39 8.47
C ARG A 278 -21.99 2.47 9.52
N LEU A 279 -22.39 3.66 9.08
CA LEU A 279 -22.77 4.77 9.95
C LEU A 279 -24.23 5.13 9.69
N GLU A 280 -25.07 4.86 10.68
CA GLU A 280 -26.51 5.13 10.62
C GLU A 280 -26.89 6.12 11.73
N PRO A 281 -27.64 7.20 11.41
CA PRO A 281 -28.16 8.12 12.44
C PRO A 281 -29.06 7.38 13.43
N VAL A 282 -29.02 7.76 14.70
CA VAL A 282 -29.96 7.26 15.72
C VAL A 282 -31.38 7.76 15.48
N ASP A 283 -31.51 8.97 14.91
CA ASP A 283 -32.77 9.60 14.52
C ASP A 283 -32.67 10.13 13.09
N MET A 284 -33.19 9.35 12.14
CA MET A 284 -33.20 9.71 10.73
C MET A 284 -34.09 10.91 10.42
N GLU A 285 -35.20 11.09 11.15
CA GLU A 285 -36.11 12.21 10.91
C GLU A 285 -35.50 13.53 11.43
N ALA A 286 -34.80 13.52 12.56
CA ALA A 286 -34.03 14.68 13.01
C ALA A 286 -32.91 15.04 11.99
N TRP A 287 -32.20 14.03 11.50
CA TRP A 287 -31.19 14.22 10.45
C TRP A 287 -31.79 14.85 9.16
N LYS A 288 -32.97 14.39 8.71
CA LYS A 288 -33.66 14.97 7.54
C LYS A 288 -34.05 16.44 7.75
N ARG A 289 -34.33 16.84 8.99
CA ARG A 289 -34.56 18.25 9.31
C ARG A 289 -33.30 19.11 9.34
N GLY A 290 -32.11 18.51 9.10
CA GLY A 290 -30.81 19.19 9.12
C GLY A 290 -30.19 19.30 10.51
N GLU A 291 -30.68 18.54 11.49
CA GLU A 291 -30.12 18.48 12.84
C GLU A 291 -28.84 17.63 12.84
N LEU A 292 -27.92 17.96 13.73
CA LEU A 292 -26.72 17.17 13.96
C LEU A 292 -27.07 16.02 14.93
N VAL A 293 -26.98 14.78 14.47
CA VAL A 293 -27.44 13.59 15.22
C VAL A 293 -26.32 12.61 15.49
N ASP A 294 -26.41 11.89 16.60
CA ASP A 294 -25.49 10.80 16.92
C ASP A 294 -25.68 9.60 15.98
N VAL A 295 -24.64 8.78 15.83
CA VAL A 295 -24.70 7.52 15.08
C VAL A 295 -24.95 6.32 15.98
N LYS A 296 -25.64 5.29 15.49
CA LYS A 296 -25.93 4.06 16.25
C LYS A 296 -24.66 3.34 16.72
N LYS A 297 -23.62 3.27 15.88
CA LYS A 297 -22.33 2.65 16.17
C LYS A 297 -21.22 3.58 15.69
N PRO A 298 -20.54 4.31 16.56
CA PRO A 298 -19.42 5.16 16.19
C PRO A 298 -18.19 4.34 15.81
N ILE A 299 -17.32 4.93 15.00
CA ILE A 299 -15.96 4.44 14.75
C ILE A 299 -15.11 4.81 15.97
N VAL A 300 -14.57 3.83 16.66
CA VAL A 300 -13.75 4.07 17.86
C VAL A 300 -12.37 3.46 17.66
N TYR A 301 -11.33 4.29 17.77
CA TYR A 301 -9.96 3.81 17.77
C TYR A 301 -9.38 3.80 19.18
N TYR A 302 -8.97 2.63 19.63
CA TYR A 302 -8.28 2.47 20.90
C TYR A 302 -6.77 2.66 20.69
N ILE A 303 -6.16 3.50 21.53
CA ILE A 303 -4.71 3.69 21.52
C ILE A 303 -4.07 2.52 22.27
N ASP A 304 -3.16 1.80 21.59
CA ASP A 304 -2.42 0.68 22.17
C ASP A 304 -1.70 1.09 23.47
N PRO A 305 -1.81 0.35 24.56
CA PRO A 305 -1.08 0.62 25.80
C PRO A 305 0.45 0.68 25.65
N ALA A 306 1.01 0.06 24.61
CA ALA A 306 2.43 0.13 24.29
C ALA A 306 2.85 1.50 23.71
N THR A 307 1.90 2.36 23.37
CA THR A 307 2.20 3.71 22.84
C THR A 307 2.79 4.59 23.94
N PRO A 308 3.98 5.20 23.71
CA PRO A 308 4.55 6.13 24.68
C PRO A 308 3.59 7.28 25.02
N GLU A 309 3.49 7.60 26.31
CA GLU A 309 2.59 8.63 26.83
C GLU A 309 2.80 10.01 26.18
N ASP A 310 4.02 10.31 25.76
CA ASP A 310 4.37 11.53 25.06
C ASP A 310 3.67 11.66 23.70
N TRP A 311 3.37 10.55 23.03
CA TRP A 311 2.85 10.55 21.65
C TRP A 311 1.38 10.17 21.56
N ALA A 312 0.85 9.42 22.52
CA ALA A 312 -0.54 8.98 22.53
C ALA A 312 -1.56 10.12 22.34
N PRO A 313 -1.42 11.30 22.99
CA PRO A 313 -2.35 12.41 22.79
C PRO A 313 -2.37 12.95 21.34
N TYR A 314 -1.24 12.98 20.67
CA TYR A 314 -1.15 13.48 19.29
C TYR A 314 -1.71 12.47 18.27
N ILE A 315 -1.51 11.17 18.53
CA ILE A 315 -2.15 10.11 17.76
C ILE A 315 -3.67 10.18 17.92
N ALA A 316 -4.15 10.36 19.14
CA ALA A 316 -5.58 10.53 19.44
C ALA A 316 -6.18 11.75 18.72
N GLN A 317 -5.52 12.90 18.77
CA GLN A 317 -5.95 14.10 18.05
C GLN A 317 -6.08 13.89 16.55
N GLY A 318 -5.17 13.10 15.93
CA GLY A 318 -5.26 12.79 14.50
C GLY A 318 -6.51 11.98 14.14
N VAL A 319 -7.00 11.12 15.04
CA VAL A 319 -8.31 10.45 14.90
C VAL A 319 -9.44 11.46 15.00
N ASP A 320 -9.43 12.26 16.05
CA ASP A 320 -10.52 13.18 16.40
C ASP A 320 -10.65 14.33 15.40
N ASP A 321 -9.59 14.68 14.66
CA ASP A 321 -9.60 15.66 13.58
C ASP A 321 -10.63 15.37 12.48
N TRP A 322 -11.01 14.10 12.28
CA TRP A 322 -12.00 13.68 11.31
C TRP A 322 -13.45 13.97 11.71
N ALA A 323 -13.72 14.25 13.00
CA ALA A 323 -15.08 14.50 13.49
C ALA A 323 -15.78 15.59 12.68
N LYS A 324 -15.07 16.68 12.34
CA LYS A 324 -15.60 17.79 11.54
C LYS A 324 -16.11 17.36 10.15
N ALA A 325 -15.50 16.35 9.55
CA ALA A 325 -15.91 15.85 8.24
C ALA A 325 -17.23 15.09 8.31
N PHE A 326 -17.46 14.36 9.40
CA PHE A 326 -18.74 13.69 9.67
C PHE A 326 -19.84 14.67 10.13
N GLU A 327 -19.47 15.67 10.92
CA GLU A 327 -20.41 16.73 11.31
C GLU A 327 -20.91 17.53 10.10
N ALA A 328 -20.06 17.73 9.09
CA ALA A 328 -20.45 18.38 7.83
C ALA A 328 -21.55 17.63 7.06
N VAL A 329 -21.75 16.35 7.36
CA VAL A 329 -22.83 15.53 6.78
C VAL A 329 -23.95 15.22 7.79
N GLY A 330 -23.98 15.91 8.91
CA GLY A 330 -25.03 15.83 9.93
C GLY A 330 -24.85 14.68 10.93
N LEU A 331 -23.65 14.04 10.97
CA LEU A 331 -23.36 12.92 11.87
C LEU A 331 -22.43 13.37 13.01
N LYS A 332 -22.94 13.40 14.23
CA LYS A 332 -22.23 13.75 15.44
C LYS A 332 -21.62 12.53 16.10
N ASN A 333 -20.46 12.70 16.76
CA ASN A 333 -19.76 11.63 17.48
C ASN A 333 -19.52 10.37 16.61
N ALA A 334 -19.40 10.55 15.29
CA ALA A 334 -19.26 9.43 14.35
C ALA A 334 -17.89 8.74 14.42
N ILE A 335 -16.85 9.47 14.84
CA ILE A 335 -15.49 8.96 15.03
C ILE A 335 -14.89 9.55 16.30
N MET A 336 -14.13 8.74 17.02
CA MET A 336 -13.43 9.20 18.22
C MET A 336 -12.27 8.26 18.58
N SER A 337 -11.29 8.81 19.30
CA SER A 337 -10.23 8.06 19.97
C SER A 337 -10.60 7.70 21.41
N LYS A 338 -10.08 6.59 21.90
CA LYS A 338 -10.17 6.19 23.32
C LYS A 338 -8.86 5.57 23.78
N ARG A 339 -8.56 5.71 25.05
CA ARG A 339 -7.52 4.91 25.69
C ARG A 339 -8.02 3.46 25.82
N ALA A 340 -7.15 2.51 25.53
CA ALA A 340 -7.45 1.11 25.83
C ALA A 340 -7.69 0.93 27.35
N PRO A 341 -8.71 0.17 27.78
CA PRO A 341 -8.91 -0.11 29.19
C PRO A 341 -7.76 -0.91 29.77
N THR A 342 -7.45 -0.68 31.01
CA THR A 342 -6.52 -1.51 31.76
C THR A 342 -7.17 -2.84 32.10
N LYS A 343 -6.39 -3.86 32.46
CA LYS A 343 -6.92 -5.15 32.90
C LYS A 343 -7.76 -5.08 34.18
N ALA A 344 -7.64 -4.01 34.95
CA ALA A 344 -8.48 -3.77 36.11
C ALA A 344 -9.85 -3.17 35.75
N GLU A 345 -9.91 -2.38 34.65
CA GLU A 345 -11.14 -1.78 34.13
C GLU A 345 -11.96 -2.76 33.31
N ASP A 346 -11.28 -3.57 32.49
CA ASP A 346 -11.89 -4.62 31.66
C ASP A 346 -10.89 -5.77 31.47
N PRO A 347 -11.02 -6.86 32.26
CA PRO A 347 -10.12 -8.01 32.20
C PRO A 347 -10.22 -8.77 30.86
N ASP A 348 -11.37 -8.68 30.19
CA ASP A 348 -11.64 -9.42 28.94
C ASP A 348 -11.29 -8.61 27.69
N TRP A 349 -11.04 -7.30 27.81
CA TRP A 349 -10.67 -6.48 26.67
C TRP A 349 -9.39 -7.01 26.00
N SER A 350 -9.46 -7.11 24.68
CA SER A 350 -8.35 -7.56 23.86
C SER A 350 -8.30 -6.78 22.56
N PRO A 351 -7.11 -6.38 22.08
CA PRO A 351 -6.95 -5.78 20.75
C PRO A 351 -7.21 -6.78 19.62
N GLU A 352 -7.39 -8.06 19.91
CA GLU A 352 -7.71 -9.11 18.91
C GLU A 352 -9.24 -9.32 18.78
N ASP A 353 -10.05 -8.67 19.60
CA ASP A 353 -11.51 -8.70 19.46
C ASP A 353 -11.93 -7.78 18.33
N VAL A 354 -12.55 -8.34 17.29
CA VAL A 354 -12.95 -7.60 16.07
C VAL A 354 -13.93 -6.44 16.33
N ARG A 355 -14.53 -6.39 17.50
CA ARG A 355 -15.40 -5.26 17.91
C ARG A 355 -14.62 -3.97 18.19
N TYR A 356 -13.29 -4.07 18.34
CA TYR A 356 -12.40 -2.95 18.65
C TYR A 356 -11.40 -2.71 17.52
N SER A 357 -11.28 -1.48 17.09
CA SER A 357 -10.19 -1.05 16.18
C SER A 357 -9.07 -0.42 17.00
N VAL A 358 -7.83 -0.78 16.74
CA VAL A 358 -6.69 -0.40 17.58
C VAL A 358 -5.60 0.28 16.74
N ILE A 359 -5.02 1.36 17.26
CA ILE A 359 -3.77 1.91 16.72
C ILE A 359 -2.62 1.20 17.44
N ARG A 360 -2.07 0.16 16.76
CA ARG A 360 -1.04 -0.73 17.31
C ARG A 360 0.34 -0.12 17.20
N TYR A 361 1.04 -0.05 18.32
CA TYR A 361 2.39 0.48 18.37
C TYR A 361 3.43 -0.63 18.16
N VAL A 362 4.19 -0.57 17.05
CA VAL A 362 5.10 -1.64 16.61
C VAL A 362 6.54 -1.16 16.61
N THR A 363 7.40 -1.81 17.39
CA THR A 363 8.80 -1.45 17.54
C THR A 363 9.68 -2.15 16.50
N THR A 364 9.89 -1.49 15.39
CA THR A 364 10.80 -1.91 14.30
C THR A 364 11.59 -0.71 13.79
N ASP A 365 12.60 -0.97 12.96
CA ASP A 365 13.36 0.06 12.24
C ASP A 365 12.66 0.58 10.97
N ILE A 366 11.44 0.11 10.68
CA ILE A 366 10.62 0.56 9.57
C ILE A 366 10.16 2.00 9.81
N GLN A 367 10.45 2.87 8.83
CA GLN A 367 10.09 4.27 8.83
C GLN A 367 8.76 4.47 8.09
N ASN A 368 7.65 4.03 8.69
CA ASN A 368 6.32 4.12 8.08
C ASN A 368 5.21 4.09 9.13
N ALA A 369 3.96 4.25 8.65
CA ALA A 369 2.71 3.85 9.30
C ALA A 369 1.81 3.23 8.23
N MET A 370 0.78 2.50 8.60
CA MET A 370 -0.17 1.89 7.66
C MET A 370 -1.56 1.82 8.28
N GLY A 371 -2.58 2.25 7.53
CA GLY A 371 -4.00 2.17 7.90
C GLY A 371 -4.78 1.11 7.10
N PRO A 372 -4.53 -0.20 7.30
CA PRO A 372 -5.31 -1.24 6.63
C PRO A 372 -6.68 -1.40 7.29
N HIS A 373 -7.63 -1.98 6.56
CA HIS A 373 -8.92 -2.38 7.11
C HIS A 373 -9.32 -3.80 6.68
N VAL A 374 -10.24 -4.39 7.41
CA VAL A 374 -10.93 -5.65 7.09
C VAL A 374 -12.36 -5.31 6.70
N HIS A 375 -12.82 -5.86 5.60
CA HIS A 375 -14.14 -5.52 5.06
C HIS A 375 -14.89 -6.76 4.58
N ASP A 376 -16.21 -6.67 4.58
CA ASP A 376 -17.11 -7.65 3.98
C ASP A 376 -17.01 -7.58 2.45
N PRO A 377 -16.59 -8.65 1.75
CA PRO A 377 -16.44 -8.64 0.30
C PRO A 377 -17.78 -8.65 -0.47
N ARG A 378 -18.91 -8.78 0.22
CA ARG A 378 -20.25 -8.69 -0.37
C ARG A 378 -20.66 -7.24 -0.61
N THR A 379 -20.30 -6.33 0.31
CA THR A 379 -20.84 -4.98 0.37
C THR A 379 -19.79 -3.88 0.44
N GLY A 380 -18.55 -4.22 0.88
CA GLY A 380 -17.52 -3.26 1.21
C GLY A 380 -17.64 -2.68 2.64
N GLU A 381 -18.53 -3.22 3.50
CA GLU A 381 -18.62 -2.79 4.90
C GLU A 381 -17.28 -3.03 5.62
N ILE A 382 -16.68 -2.00 6.18
CA ILE A 382 -15.50 -2.15 7.04
C ILE A 382 -15.95 -2.68 8.39
N LEU A 383 -15.37 -3.80 8.81
CA LEU A 383 -15.73 -4.51 10.03
C LEU A 383 -14.82 -4.13 11.20
N GLU A 384 -13.52 -3.99 10.91
CA GLU A 384 -12.50 -3.53 11.86
C GLU A 384 -11.32 -2.92 11.10
N SER A 385 -10.49 -2.14 11.80
CA SER A 385 -9.26 -1.59 11.24
C SER A 385 -8.22 -1.41 12.32
N ASP A 386 -7.09 -2.10 12.19
CA ASP A 386 -5.92 -1.91 13.03
C ASP A 386 -4.89 -1.09 12.28
N ILE A 387 -4.62 0.12 12.77
CA ILE A 387 -3.54 0.96 12.24
C ILE A 387 -2.22 0.43 12.79
N ILE A 388 -1.25 0.19 11.92
CA ILE A 388 0.10 -0.23 12.30
C ILE A 388 0.98 1.02 12.41
N TRP A 389 1.32 1.39 13.63
CA TRP A 389 2.17 2.54 13.93
C TRP A 389 3.59 2.07 14.24
N TYR A 390 4.52 2.28 13.32
CA TYR A 390 5.93 1.92 13.57
C TYR A 390 6.65 2.99 14.37
N HIS A 391 7.38 2.56 15.40
CA HIS A 391 8.16 3.47 16.26
C HIS A 391 9.05 4.42 15.45
N ASN A 392 9.71 3.90 14.42
CA ASN A 392 10.70 4.64 13.65
C ASN A 392 10.12 5.58 12.58
N VAL A 393 8.79 5.75 12.51
CA VAL A 393 8.15 6.79 11.70
C VAL A 393 8.62 8.19 12.12
N MET A 394 8.97 8.38 13.41
CA MET A 394 9.49 9.64 13.92
C MET A 394 10.78 10.07 13.23
N LYS A 395 11.67 9.12 12.89
CA LYS A 395 12.88 9.41 12.11
C LYS A 395 12.55 9.94 10.72
N LEU A 396 11.58 9.33 10.05
CA LEU A 396 11.11 9.78 8.74
C LEU A 396 10.52 11.18 8.81
N LEU A 397 9.66 11.44 9.80
CA LEU A 397 9.03 12.74 10.03
C LEU A 397 10.06 13.83 10.33
N ARG A 398 11.05 13.54 11.19
CA ARG A 398 12.15 14.45 11.46
C ARG A 398 12.87 14.84 10.17
N ASN A 399 13.24 13.85 9.35
CA ASN A 399 14.00 14.10 8.13
C ASN A 399 13.20 14.92 7.12
N TRP A 400 11.93 14.59 6.90
CA TRP A 400 11.08 15.37 5.99
C TRP A 400 10.91 16.82 6.47
N TYR A 401 10.56 16.99 7.74
CA TYR A 401 10.32 18.32 8.28
C TYR A 401 11.57 19.19 8.26
N LEU A 402 12.72 18.64 8.65
CA LEU A 402 13.99 19.34 8.58
C LEU A 402 14.30 19.79 7.15
N ILE A 403 14.28 18.87 6.19
CA ILE A 403 14.69 19.17 4.81
C ILE A 403 13.72 20.16 4.13
N GLN A 404 12.45 20.11 4.46
CA GLN A 404 11.46 20.96 3.82
C GLN A 404 11.24 22.30 4.53
N THR A 405 11.57 22.42 5.81
CA THR A 405 11.19 23.60 6.59
C THR A 405 12.35 24.28 7.35
N ALA A 406 13.51 23.65 7.54
CA ALA A 406 14.57 24.24 8.35
C ALA A 406 15.09 25.60 7.82
N ALA A 407 14.93 25.88 6.53
CA ALA A 407 15.28 27.19 5.98
C ALA A 407 14.42 28.33 6.59
N VAL A 408 13.15 28.03 6.94
CA VAL A 408 12.16 29.00 7.44
C VAL A 408 11.80 28.81 8.92
N ASN A 409 11.98 27.60 9.44
CA ASN A 409 11.63 27.28 10.85
C ASN A 409 12.86 26.93 11.68
N PRO A 410 13.29 27.78 12.62
CA PRO A 410 14.41 27.48 13.51
C PRO A 410 14.24 26.23 14.38
N GLU A 411 12.99 25.84 14.73
CA GLU A 411 12.73 24.66 15.56
C GLU A 411 13.03 23.33 14.82
N ALA A 412 13.18 23.38 13.49
CA ALA A 412 13.59 22.22 12.68
C ALA A 412 15.13 22.06 12.59
N ARG A 413 15.95 23.01 13.14
CA ARG A 413 17.41 23.06 13.04
C ARG A 413 18.10 22.31 14.17
N THR A 414 17.69 21.06 14.41
CA THR A 414 18.22 20.25 15.52
C THR A 414 18.07 18.76 15.25
N PRO A 415 18.97 17.91 15.75
CA PRO A 415 18.84 16.45 15.64
C PRO A 415 17.59 15.91 16.34
N LYS A 416 17.15 16.55 17.42
CA LYS A 416 16.00 16.15 18.24
C LYS A 416 15.02 17.29 18.39
N PHE A 417 13.83 17.12 17.81
CA PHE A 417 12.76 18.13 17.90
C PHE A 417 12.15 18.20 19.32
N LYS A 418 11.65 19.38 19.67
CA LYS A 418 10.80 19.52 20.85
C LYS A 418 9.57 18.63 20.75
N LYS A 419 9.04 18.18 21.89
CA LYS A 419 7.89 17.30 21.97
C LYS A 419 6.69 17.83 21.16
N GLN A 420 6.40 19.13 21.27
CA GLN A 420 5.29 19.75 20.55
C GLN A 420 5.47 19.66 19.02
N VAL A 421 6.67 19.96 18.51
CA VAL A 421 6.95 19.89 17.07
C VAL A 421 6.78 18.46 16.56
N MET A 422 7.43 17.47 17.21
CA MET A 422 7.28 16.08 16.82
C MET A 422 5.84 15.59 16.97
N GLY A 423 5.12 16.05 18.00
CA GLY A 423 3.71 15.72 18.24
C GLY A 423 2.80 16.17 17.09
N GLU A 424 2.94 17.39 16.58
CA GLU A 424 2.15 17.85 15.42
C GLU A 424 2.46 17.04 14.15
N LEU A 425 3.71 16.58 13.98
CA LEU A 425 4.06 15.68 12.87
C LEU A 425 3.40 14.31 13.02
N ILE A 426 3.35 13.78 14.23
CA ILE A 426 2.66 12.53 14.57
C ILE A 426 1.15 12.66 14.32
N ARG A 427 0.52 13.76 14.77
CA ARG A 427 -0.89 14.06 14.51
C ARG A 427 -1.22 14.07 13.03
N PHE A 428 -0.39 14.71 12.22
CA PHE A 428 -0.53 14.70 10.76
C PHE A 428 -0.58 13.26 10.19
N VAL A 429 0.39 12.42 10.54
CA VAL A 429 0.42 11.03 10.04
C VAL A 429 -0.76 10.23 10.58
N SER A 430 -1.12 10.42 11.85
CA SER A 430 -2.30 9.76 12.42
C SER A 430 -3.57 10.11 11.65
N ALA A 431 -3.82 11.39 11.35
CA ALA A 431 -4.96 11.80 10.55
C ALA A 431 -4.93 11.19 9.13
N HIS A 432 -3.75 11.08 8.52
CA HIS A 432 -3.57 10.44 7.21
C HIS A 432 -3.92 8.93 7.25
N GLU A 433 -3.36 8.18 8.20
CA GLU A 433 -3.62 6.74 8.33
C GLU A 433 -5.09 6.45 8.65
N VAL A 434 -5.72 7.28 9.49
CA VAL A 434 -7.17 7.20 9.74
C VAL A 434 -7.96 7.39 8.45
N GLY A 435 -7.57 8.32 7.58
CA GLY A 435 -8.20 8.50 6.27
C GLY A 435 -8.23 7.21 5.44
N HIS A 436 -7.15 6.42 5.46
CA HIS A 436 -7.12 5.11 4.81
C HIS A 436 -8.14 4.14 5.40
N THR A 437 -8.30 4.16 6.71
CA THR A 437 -9.26 3.30 7.41
C THR A 437 -10.72 3.74 7.24
N LEU A 438 -10.94 4.95 6.73
CA LEU A 438 -12.24 5.44 6.28
C LEU A 438 -12.55 5.08 4.82
N GLY A 439 -11.63 4.35 4.16
CA GLY A 439 -11.78 3.90 2.77
C GLY A 439 -11.09 4.78 1.74
N LEU A 440 -10.35 5.82 2.14
CA LEU A 440 -9.75 6.80 1.23
C LEU A 440 -8.36 6.35 0.74
N PRO A 441 -8.12 6.23 -0.57
CA PRO A 441 -6.78 6.07 -1.14
C PRO A 441 -6.04 7.41 -1.19
N HIS A 442 -4.74 7.37 -1.53
CA HIS A 442 -3.97 8.58 -1.77
C HIS A 442 -4.56 9.42 -2.91
N ASN A 443 -4.69 10.73 -2.69
CA ASN A 443 -5.06 11.73 -3.70
C ASN A 443 -3.86 12.62 -4.05
N MET A 444 -2.91 12.10 -4.84
CA MET A 444 -1.68 12.81 -5.23
C MET A 444 -1.93 13.98 -6.19
N GLY A 445 -3.15 14.18 -6.68
CA GLY A 445 -3.52 15.30 -7.53
C GLY A 445 -4.08 16.50 -6.77
N SER A 446 -4.17 16.39 -5.46
CA SER A 446 -4.74 17.43 -4.60
C SER A 446 -3.78 18.62 -4.42
N SER A 447 -2.48 18.38 -4.27
CA SER A 447 -1.43 19.38 -4.09
C SER A 447 -1.38 20.44 -5.20
N ALA A 448 -1.74 20.07 -6.44
CA ALA A 448 -1.77 20.97 -7.57
C ALA A 448 -2.95 21.96 -7.57
N ALA A 449 -3.85 21.90 -6.60
CA ALA A 449 -4.98 22.81 -6.50
C ALA A 449 -4.63 24.19 -5.95
N TYR A 450 -3.54 24.31 -5.19
CA TYR A 450 -3.10 25.59 -4.62
C TYR A 450 -1.94 26.18 -5.41
N THR A 451 -1.95 27.51 -5.55
CA THR A 451 -0.85 28.24 -6.20
C THR A 451 0.31 28.47 -5.21
N VAL A 452 1.52 28.64 -5.74
CA VAL A 452 2.68 29.07 -4.94
C VAL A 452 2.38 30.35 -4.14
N LYS A 453 1.63 31.30 -4.73
CA LYS A 453 1.24 32.54 -4.04
C LYS A 453 0.37 32.25 -2.81
N GLN A 454 -0.64 31.38 -2.94
CA GLN A 454 -1.49 31.01 -1.81
C GLN A 454 -0.69 30.32 -0.69
N LEU A 455 0.17 29.36 -1.03
CA LEU A 455 1.01 28.64 -0.08
C LEU A 455 1.99 29.54 0.69
N ARG A 456 2.39 30.67 0.11
CA ARG A 456 3.25 31.69 0.74
C ARG A 456 2.47 32.79 1.47
N THR A 457 1.16 32.82 1.35
CA THR A 457 0.33 33.85 1.99
C THR A 457 0.18 33.52 3.48
N PRO A 458 0.42 34.50 4.39
CA PRO A 458 0.19 34.34 5.83
C PRO A 458 -1.22 33.84 6.16
N GLY A 459 -1.32 32.83 7.06
CA GLY A 459 -2.60 32.27 7.50
C GLY A 459 -3.22 31.24 6.55
N PHE A 460 -2.89 31.24 5.25
CA PHE A 460 -3.55 30.36 4.29
C PHE A 460 -3.36 28.86 4.60
N VAL A 461 -2.11 28.43 4.82
CA VAL A 461 -1.83 27.02 5.10
C VAL A 461 -2.29 26.59 6.50
N GLN A 462 -2.33 27.50 7.46
CA GLN A 462 -2.89 27.22 8.79
C GLN A 462 -4.36 26.84 8.69
N GLU A 463 -5.10 27.46 7.79
CA GLU A 463 -6.53 27.23 7.59
C GLU A 463 -6.78 26.06 6.63
N ASN A 464 -6.05 25.99 5.52
CA ASN A 464 -6.37 25.12 4.39
C ASN A 464 -5.43 23.91 4.25
N GLY A 465 -4.34 23.82 5.03
CA GLY A 465 -3.29 22.83 4.83
C GLY A 465 -2.40 23.12 3.62
N THR A 466 -1.44 22.22 3.35
CA THR A 466 -0.56 22.31 2.19
C THR A 466 -1.22 21.81 0.90
N ALA A 467 -2.32 21.07 1.01
CA ALA A 467 -3.15 20.56 -0.07
C ALA A 467 -4.62 20.45 0.40
N PRO A 468 -5.61 20.42 -0.50
CA PRO A 468 -7.02 20.19 -0.17
C PRO A 468 -7.33 18.84 0.49
N SER A 469 -6.40 17.90 0.50
CA SER A 469 -6.57 16.57 1.10
C SER A 469 -5.38 16.19 1.97
N ILE A 470 -5.68 15.64 3.16
CA ILE A 470 -4.69 15.00 4.01
C ILE A 470 -4.16 13.69 3.38
N MET A 471 -4.90 13.13 2.41
CA MET A 471 -4.52 11.92 1.68
C MET A 471 -3.51 12.17 0.56
N ASP A 472 -3.11 13.41 0.33
CA ASP A 472 -1.98 13.77 -0.52
C ASP A 472 -0.66 13.62 0.26
N TYR A 473 0.41 13.26 -0.42
CA TYR A 473 1.75 13.33 0.12
C TYR A 473 2.39 14.69 -0.11
N ALA A 474 1.61 15.77 -0.08
CA ALA A 474 2.10 17.14 -0.19
C ALA A 474 3.17 17.48 0.85
N ARG A 475 3.14 16.80 2.00
CA ARG A 475 4.07 16.98 3.10
C ARG A 475 4.05 18.43 3.63
N PHE A 476 5.23 18.99 3.87
CA PHE A 476 5.36 20.32 4.47
C PHE A 476 5.58 21.40 3.43
N ASN A 477 5.23 22.64 3.76
CA ASN A 477 5.28 23.77 2.84
C ASN A 477 6.73 24.19 2.52
N TYR A 478 7.38 23.48 1.60
CA TYR A 478 8.74 23.77 1.17
C TYR A 478 8.87 24.99 0.22
N VAL A 479 7.76 25.55 -0.22
CA VAL A 479 7.80 26.77 -1.08
C VAL A 479 7.88 28.05 -0.26
N ALA A 480 7.54 27.99 1.03
CA ALA A 480 7.71 29.13 1.95
C ALA A 480 9.17 29.56 2.02
N GLN A 481 9.39 30.86 2.10
CA GLN A 481 10.72 31.47 2.16
C GLN A 481 10.88 32.23 3.51
N PRO A 482 12.10 32.53 3.97
CA PRO A 482 12.31 33.27 5.23
C PRO A 482 11.60 34.62 5.29
N GLU A 483 11.34 35.23 4.15
CA GLU A 483 10.60 36.48 4.04
C GLU A 483 9.07 36.33 4.15
N ASP A 484 8.53 35.12 4.15
CA ASP A 484 7.09 34.84 4.21
C ASP A 484 6.64 34.65 5.67
N GLU A 485 6.70 35.72 6.45
CA GLU A 485 6.31 35.68 7.87
C GLU A 485 4.83 35.24 8.01
N GLY A 486 4.60 34.23 8.88
CA GLY A 486 3.26 33.67 9.11
C GLY A 486 2.75 32.71 8.05
N ALA A 487 3.57 32.29 7.09
CA ALA A 487 3.24 31.16 6.22
C ALA A 487 3.18 29.87 7.04
N GLY A 488 2.08 29.12 6.93
CA GLY A 488 1.91 27.82 7.59
C GLY A 488 2.72 26.73 6.92
N LEU A 489 3.02 25.66 7.66
CA LEU A 489 3.93 24.60 7.19
C LEU A 489 3.28 23.22 7.11
N HIS A 490 2.14 22.98 7.76
CA HIS A 490 1.60 21.65 8.00
C HIS A 490 0.41 21.32 7.08
N PRO A 491 0.32 20.06 6.60
CA PRO A 491 -0.89 19.55 5.95
C PRO A 491 -2.05 19.43 6.96
N ARG A 492 -3.28 19.42 6.45
CA ARG A 492 -4.51 19.29 7.24
C ARG A 492 -5.59 18.55 6.46
N ILE A 493 -6.61 18.04 7.17
CA ILE A 493 -7.86 17.60 6.57
C ILE A 493 -8.50 18.78 5.88
N GLY A 494 -8.74 18.65 4.58
CA GLY A 494 -9.15 19.75 3.71
C GLY A 494 -10.51 19.53 3.02
N PRO A 495 -10.88 20.43 2.09
CA PRO A 495 -12.18 20.38 1.41
C PRO A 495 -12.40 19.12 0.59
N TYR A 496 -11.35 18.53 0.00
CA TYR A 496 -11.50 17.24 -0.69
C TYR A 496 -11.89 16.13 0.28
N ASP A 497 -11.27 16.06 1.44
CA ASP A 497 -11.55 15.03 2.45
C ASP A 497 -13.00 15.11 2.94
N LEU A 498 -13.51 16.33 3.18
CA LEU A 498 -14.92 16.56 3.52
C LEU A 498 -15.85 16.09 2.40
N HIS A 499 -15.48 16.38 1.14
CA HIS A 499 -16.25 15.92 -0.02
C HIS A 499 -16.25 14.39 -0.16
N ALA A 500 -15.10 13.76 0.09
CA ALA A 500 -15.00 12.31 0.06
C ALA A 500 -15.86 11.68 1.17
N ILE A 501 -15.84 12.22 2.39
CA ILE A 501 -16.73 11.78 3.47
C ILE A 501 -18.21 12.04 3.11
N GLU A 502 -18.54 13.16 2.50
CA GLU A 502 -19.91 13.41 2.00
C GLU A 502 -20.36 12.34 1.02
N TYR A 503 -19.52 11.99 0.04
CA TYR A 503 -19.80 10.92 -0.91
C TYR A 503 -19.98 9.56 -0.23
N GLY A 504 -19.07 9.18 0.64
CA GLY A 504 -19.04 7.85 1.26
C GLY A 504 -20.08 7.64 2.35
N TYR A 505 -20.41 8.68 3.12
CA TYR A 505 -21.07 8.51 4.41
C TYR A 505 -22.38 9.28 4.58
N LYS A 506 -22.71 10.26 3.71
CA LYS A 506 -23.99 10.96 3.79
C LYS A 506 -25.13 9.96 3.65
N PRO A 507 -26.08 9.90 4.60
CA PRO A 507 -27.24 9.05 4.50
C PRO A 507 -28.09 9.33 3.26
N MET A 508 -28.63 8.29 2.64
CA MET A 508 -29.49 8.36 1.45
C MET A 508 -30.82 7.62 1.72
N PRO A 509 -31.64 8.12 2.66
CA PRO A 509 -32.80 7.37 3.16
C PRO A 509 -33.89 7.12 2.13
N ASP A 510 -33.93 7.92 1.05
CA ASP A 510 -34.95 7.81 0.01
C ASP A 510 -34.54 6.84 -1.12
N ALA A 511 -33.32 6.31 -1.08
CA ALA A 511 -32.83 5.36 -2.05
C ALA A 511 -33.12 3.92 -1.59
N SER A 512 -33.86 3.17 -2.39
CA SER A 512 -34.22 1.77 -2.09
C SER A 512 -33.00 0.82 -2.16
N ASP A 513 -32.01 1.16 -2.99
CA ASP A 513 -30.81 0.38 -3.21
C ASP A 513 -29.67 1.26 -3.71
N TRP A 514 -28.50 0.67 -3.90
CA TRP A 514 -27.31 1.37 -4.37
C TRP A 514 -27.43 1.95 -5.80
N LYS A 515 -28.33 1.41 -6.65
CA LYS A 515 -28.58 1.95 -7.99
C LYS A 515 -29.40 3.24 -7.90
N ALA A 516 -30.36 3.27 -6.98
CA ALA A 516 -31.19 4.45 -6.70
C ALA A 516 -30.39 5.61 -6.08
N GLU A 517 -29.25 5.33 -5.41
CA GLU A 517 -28.31 6.36 -4.89
C GLU A 517 -27.55 7.09 -6.03
N LYS A 518 -27.25 6.42 -7.15
CA LYS A 518 -26.33 6.92 -8.20
C LYS A 518 -26.69 8.32 -8.74
N PRO A 519 -27.95 8.67 -9.05
CA PRO A 519 -28.27 10.01 -9.58
C PRO A 519 -27.91 11.12 -8.59
N ALA A 520 -28.20 10.96 -7.30
CA ALA A 520 -27.89 11.94 -6.26
C ALA A 520 -26.38 12.06 -6.05
N LEU A 521 -25.65 10.95 -6.00
CA LEU A 521 -24.19 10.91 -5.89
C LEU A 521 -23.52 11.56 -7.10
N ASN A 522 -23.98 11.29 -8.32
CA ASN A 522 -23.48 11.94 -9.54
C ASN A 522 -23.72 13.45 -9.52
N ALA A 523 -24.91 13.91 -9.09
CA ALA A 523 -25.20 15.35 -8.96
C ALA A 523 -24.26 16.04 -7.94
N MET A 524 -23.98 15.39 -6.80
CA MET A 524 -23.07 15.87 -5.78
C MET A 524 -21.66 16.08 -6.35
N ILE A 525 -21.14 15.11 -7.11
CA ILE A 525 -19.82 15.23 -7.74
C ILE A 525 -19.81 16.33 -8.79
N LYS A 526 -20.81 16.36 -9.68
CA LYS A 526 -20.89 17.35 -10.78
C LYS A 526 -20.96 18.78 -10.27
N ALA A 527 -21.59 19.01 -9.13
CA ALA A 527 -21.66 20.35 -8.50
C ALA A 527 -20.26 20.91 -8.14
N LYS A 528 -19.25 20.07 -8.00
CA LYS A 528 -17.88 20.43 -7.59
C LYS A 528 -16.83 20.13 -8.68
N ALA A 529 -17.22 19.55 -9.81
CA ALA A 529 -16.30 18.94 -10.78
C ALA A 529 -15.32 19.92 -11.45
N ASP A 530 -15.57 21.23 -11.44
CA ASP A 530 -14.71 22.26 -12.04
C ASP A 530 -13.79 22.96 -11.05
N ASP A 531 -13.97 22.70 -9.76
CA ASP A 531 -13.10 23.26 -8.73
C ASP A 531 -11.93 22.29 -8.47
N PRO A 532 -10.68 22.69 -8.72
CA PRO A 532 -9.52 21.82 -8.55
C PRO A 532 -9.34 21.29 -7.13
N ARG A 533 -9.93 21.94 -6.13
CA ARG A 533 -9.86 21.50 -4.74
C ARG A 533 -10.59 20.16 -4.50
N TYR A 534 -11.50 19.77 -5.38
CA TYR A 534 -12.27 18.52 -5.28
C TYR A 534 -11.84 17.45 -6.29
N ARG A 535 -10.72 17.70 -7.00
CA ARG A 535 -10.19 16.76 -7.96
C ARG A 535 -9.51 15.57 -7.27
N PHE A 536 -9.80 14.36 -7.75
CA PHE A 536 -9.00 13.17 -7.45
C PHE A 536 -7.97 12.92 -8.55
N GLY A 537 -6.73 12.68 -8.16
CA GLY A 537 -5.63 12.29 -9.06
C GLY A 537 -4.74 11.26 -8.39
N ALA A 538 -4.74 10.03 -8.91
CA ALA A 538 -3.85 8.98 -8.44
C ALA A 538 -2.50 9.08 -9.17
N GLN A 539 -1.39 8.98 -8.44
CA GLN A 539 -0.09 8.79 -9.06
C GLN A 539 -0.02 7.40 -9.71
N THR A 540 0.04 7.36 -11.02
CA THR A 540 0.17 6.10 -11.76
C THR A 540 1.64 5.79 -12.05
N ARG A 541 2.01 4.51 -12.01
CA ARG A 541 3.38 4.06 -12.32
C ARG A 541 3.72 4.41 -13.77
N GLY A 542 4.77 5.20 -13.99
CA GLY A 542 5.12 5.75 -15.30
C GLY A 542 4.24 6.94 -15.70
N GLY A 543 3.64 7.61 -14.73
CA GLY A 543 2.63 8.65 -14.83
C GLY A 543 2.83 9.64 -15.95
N HIS A 544 1.74 9.96 -16.62
CA HIS A 544 1.67 10.98 -17.65
C HIS A 544 1.18 12.33 -17.11
N ASP A 545 0.50 12.30 -15.95
CA ASP A 545 -0.05 13.50 -15.33
C ASP A 545 0.96 14.14 -14.36
N PRO A 546 1.52 15.30 -14.69
CA PRO A 546 2.49 15.98 -13.82
C PRO A 546 1.86 16.67 -12.62
N SER A 547 0.53 16.75 -12.54
CA SER A 547 -0.19 17.33 -11.41
C SER A 547 -0.64 16.28 -10.38
N ALA A 548 -0.21 15.01 -10.53
CA ALA A 548 -0.54 13.95 -9.59
C ALA A 548 0.75 13.21 -9.16
N GLN A 549 1.57 13.87 -8.35
CA GLN A 549 2.87 13.37 -7.93
C GLN A 549 2.99 13.30 -6.40
N THR A 550 3.88 12.45 -5.94
CA THR A 550 4.23 12.34 -4.52
C THR A 550 5.12 13.51 -4.10
N GLU A 551 4.77 14.21 -3.05
CA GLU A 551 5.58 15.26 -2.38
C GLU A 551 5.82 16.50 -3.25
N ASP A 552 4.95 16.78 -4.24
CA ASP A 552 4.94 18.05 -4.94
C ASP A 552 3.98 19.05 -4.26
N LEU A 553 4.12 20.30 -4.60
CA LEU A 553 3.26 21.41 -4.20
C LEU A 553 2.99 22.32 -5.38
N SER A 554 1.79 22.86 -5.41
CA SER A 554 1.31 23.88 -6.32
C SER A 554 1.05 23.44 -7.77
N ASP A 555 0.37 24.30 -8.50
CA ASP A 555 0.08 24.20 -9.92
C ASP A 555 1.29 24.49 -10.84
N ASP A 556 2.41 24.93 -10.25
CA ASP A 556 3.66 25.25 -10.94
C ASP A 556 4.87 24.53 -10.33
N ALA A 557 5.14 23.33 -10.84
CA ALA A 557 6.24 22.49 -10.35
C ALA A 557 7.63 23.13 -10.58
N VAL A 558 7.80 23.99 -11.59
CA VAL A 558 9.07 24.67 -11.85
C VAL A 558 9.33 25.69 -10.75
N LEU A 559 8.39 26.62 -10.55
CA LEU A 559 8.53 27.66 -9.51
C LEU A 559 8.62 27.07 -8.10
N ALA A 560 7.79 26.07 -7.78
CA ALA A 560 7.84 25.39 -6.50
C ALA A 560 9.21 24.73 -6.24
N SER A 561 9.76 24.05 -7.26
CA SER A 561 11.07 23.41 -7.16
C SER A 561 12.23 24.42 -7.06
N GLU A 562 12.14 25.55 -7.76
CA GLU A 562 13.14 26.65 -7.63
C GLU A 562 13.18 27.18 -6.19
N LEU A 563 12.02 27.42 -5.58
CA LEU A 563 11.92 27.87 -4.19
C LEU A 563 12.42 26.81 -3.21
N GLY A 564 12.07 25.55 -3.45
CA GLY A 564 12.57 24.43 -2.67
C GLY A 564 14.10 24.30 -2.74
N ILE A 565 14.70 24.40 -3.94
CA ILE A 565 16.16 24.39 -4.12
C ILE A 565 16.81 25.59 -3.42
N LYS A 566 16.18 26.76 -3.48
CA LYS A 566 16.64 27.96 -2.76
C LYS A 566 16.72 27.69 -1.24
N ASN A 567 15.76 26.95 -0.69
CA ASN A 567 15.77 26.51 0.70
C ASN A 567 16.86 25.46 0.97
N LEU A 568 17.05 24.46 0.09
CA LEU A 568 18.14 23.49 0.24
C LEU A 568 19.52 24.13 0.26
N LYS A 569 19.74 25.15 -0.59
CA LYS A 569 20.98 25.93 -0.61
C LYS A 569 21.25 26.68 0.70
N ARG A 570 20.22 27.00 1.49
CA ARG A 570 20.35 27.55 2.84
C ARG A 570 20.66 26.52 3.90
N ILE A 571 20.20 25.29 3.70
CA ILE A 571 20.38 24.19 4.66
C ILE A 571 21.82 23.67 4.62
N VAL A 572 22.39 23.45 3.44
CA VAL A 572 23.68 22.77 3.26
C VAL A 572 24.81 23.41 4.12
N PRO A 573 25.10 24.71 4.06
CA PRO A 573 26.21 25.28 4.84
C PRO A 573 25.99 25.24 6.36
N ASN A 574 24.82 24.91 6.84
CA ASN A 574 24.47 24.86 8.27
C ASN A 574 24.35 23.42 8.81
N ILE A 575 24.48 22.38 7.99
CA ILE A 575 24.32 20.99 8.42
C ILE A 575 25.25 20.64 9.58
N ASN A 576 26.53 21.05 9.52
CA ASN A 576 27.48 20.74 10.56
C ASN A 576 27.10 21.34 11.90
N GLU A 577 26.63 22.58 11.93
CA GLU A 577 26.19 23.26 13.14
C GLU A 577 24.90 22.68 13.69
N TRP A 578 23.88 22.54 12.83
CA TRP A 578 22.53 22.11 13.28
C TRP A 578 22.48 20.65 13.73
N MET A 579 23.35 19.79 13.19
CA MET A 579 23.38 18.35 13.48
C MET A 579 24.52 17.96 14.44
N ALA A 580 25.18 18.92 15.06
CA ALA A 580 26.22 18.63 16.04
C ALA A 580 25.62 18.08 17.34
N GLU A 581 26.16 16.96 17.80
CA GLU A 581 25.90 16.39 19.13
C GLU A 581 27.20 16.00 19.79
N ASP A 582 27.38 16.39 21.06
CA ASP A 582 28.60 16.13 21.82
C ASP A 582 28.91 14.62 21.90
N GLY A 583 30.16 14.25 21.55
CA GLY A 583 30.61 12.86 21.57
C GLY A 583 30.10 11.97 20.42
N MET A 584 29.25 12.49 19.53
CA MET A 584 28.77 11.75 18.37
C MET A 584 29.66 11.99 17.15
N ARG A 585 29.67 11.02 16.22
CA ARG A 585 30.33 11.14 14.91
C ARG A 585 29.40 11.87 13.95
N PHE A 586 29.76 11.92 12.68
CA PHE A 586 29.08 12.70 11.64
C PHE A 586 27.93 11.94 10.90
N GLU A 587 27.40 10.86 11.48
CA GLU A 587 26.35 10.05 10.83
C GLU A 587 25.05 10.87 10.57
N GLN A 588 24.71 11.80 11.46
CA GLN A 588 23.53 12.66 11.26
C GLN A 588 23.76 13.70 10.17
N GLN A 589 24.95 14.26 10.10
CA GLN A 589 25.35 15.19 9.04
C GLN A 589 25.32 14.49 7.67
N GLU A 590 25.86 13.27 7.57
CA GLU A 590 25.80 12.46 6.36
C GLU A 590 24.35 12.16 5.97
N GLU A 591 23.50 11.75 6.91
CA GLU A 591 22.09 11.46 6.67
C GLU A 591 21.34 12.69 6.14
N VAL A 592 21.53 13.85 6.76
CA VAL A 592 20.87 15.10 6.31
C VAL A 592 21.38 15.52 4.93
N TYR A 593 22.68 15.41 4.67
CA TYR A 593 23.25 15.70 3.36
C TYR A 593 22.70 14.78 2.27
N ASP A 594 22.55 13.48 2.56
CA ASP A 594 21.93 12.52 1.63
C ASP A 594 20.44 12.80 1.39
N ASN A 595 19.73 13.24 2.42
CA ASN A 595 18.35 13.68 2.30
C ASN A 595 18.21 14.96 1.45
N VAL A 596 19.16 15.91 1.51
CA VAL A 596 19.21 17.08 0.61
C VAL A 596 19.31 16.63 -0.85
N ILE A 597 20.24 15.71 -1.15
CA ILE A 597 20.39 15.16 -2.51
C ILE A 597 19.13 14.39 -2.94
N GLY A 598 18.55 13.63 -2.03
CA GLY A 598 17.28 12.92 -2.26
C GLY A 598 16.14 13.89 -2.61
N GLN A 599 16.02 14.99 -1.86
CA GLN A 599 14.99 16.01 -2.10
C GLN A 599 15.22 16.78 -3.41
N LEU A 600 16.46 17.10 -3.75
CA LEU A 600 16.80 17.71 -5.03
C LEU A 600 16.43 16.80 -6.22
N ARG A 601 16.70 15.49 -6.08
CA ARG A 601 16.27 14.48 -7.07
C ARG A 601 14.74 14.45 -7.22
N ARG A 602 14.00 14.60 -6.12
CA ARG A 602 12.54 14.62 -6.12
C ARG A 602 12.01 15.85 -6.83
N TYR A 603 12.49 17.04 -6.52
CA TYR A 603 12.16 18.28 -7.25
C TYR A 603 12.46 18.18 -8.74
N THR A 604 13.60 17.58 -9.09
CA THR A 604 13.95 17.30 -10.50
C THR A 604 12.92 16.38 -11.16
N GLY A 605 12.43 15.38 -10.46
CA GLY A 605 11.40 14.45 -10.93
C GLY A 605 10.07 15.15 -11.18
N HIS A 606 9.63 16.02 -10.25
CA HIS A 606 8.41 16.83 -10.39
C HIS A 606 8.44 17.68 -11.64
N VAL A 607 9.54 18.38 -11.87
CA VAL A 607 9.72 19.21 -13.05
C VAL A 607 9.80 18.37 -14.34
N ALA A 608 10.59 17.28 -14.33
CA ALA A 608 10.73 16.40 -15.48
C ALA A 608 9.41 15.78 -15.95
N SER A 609 8.44 15.58 -15.04
CA SER A 609 7.13 15.01 -15.35
C SER A 609 6.31 15.92 -16.28
N ASN A 610 6.62 17.21 -16.35
CA ASN A 610 5.98 18.14 -17.31
C ASN A 610 6.35 17.84 -18.77
N VAL A 611 7.52 17.24 -19.03
CA VAL A 611 7.97 16.93 -20.40
C VAL A 611 7.22 15.71 -20.92
N GLY A 612 6.47 15.86 -22.01
CA GLY A 612 5.54 14.86 -22.52
C GLY A 612 4.34 14.65 -21.57
N GLY A 613 4.07 15.61 -20.70
CA GLY A 613 2.99 15.53 -19.72
C GLY A 613 1.59 15.67 -20.33
N VAL A 614 0.62 15.03 -19.70
CA VAL A 614 -0.79 15.09 -20.05
C VAL A 614 -1.58 15.19 -18.75
N TYR A 615 -2.34 16.25 -18.57
CA TYR A 615 -3.28 16.36 -17.46
C TYR A 615 -4.42 15.37 -17.64
N GLU A 616 -4.78 14.67 -16.58
CA GLU A 616 -5.90 13.74 -16.55
C GLU A 616 -6.96 14.22 -15.55
N TRP A 617 -8.19 14.40 -16.03
CA TRP A 617 -9.36 14.70 -15.21
C TRP A 617 -10.34 13.53 -15.30
N GLN A 618 -10.69 12.95 -14.18
CA GLN A 618 -11.72 11.94 -14.16
C GLN A 618 -13.06 12.60 -14.52
N ARG A 619 -13.66 12.19 -15.65
CA ARG A 619 -14.89 12.75 -16.20
C ARG A 619 -15.85 11.64 -16.61
N THR A 620 -17.15 11.96 -16.63
CA THR A 620 -18.17 11.09 -17.21
C THR A 620 -18.68 11.66 -18.54
N ALA A 621 -19.24 10.79 -19.40
CA ALA A 621 -19.68 11.17 -20.73
C ALA A 621 -20.72 12.30 -20.73
N ASP A 622 -21.57 12.36 -19.70
CA ASP A 622 -22.61 13.36 -19.52
C ASP A 622 -22.09 14.74 -19.06
N GLU A 623 -20.78 14.87 -18.74
CA GLU A 623 -20.14 16.16 -18.50
C GLU A 623 -19.71 16.85 -19.81
N GLY A 624 -19.53 16.11 -20.90
CA GLY A 624 -19.17 16.67 -22.21
C GLY A 624 -17.78 17.34 -22.27
N LYS A 625 -16.89 17.05 -21.29
CA LYS A 625 -15.56 17.65 -21.17
C LYS A 625 -14.45 16.66 -21.49
N GLN A 626 -13.27 17.14 -21.85
CA GLN A 626 -12.11 16.31 -22.12
C GLN A 626 -11.56 15.68 -20.82
N VAL A 627 -11.13 14.44 -20.92
CA VAL A 627 -10.43 13.71 -19.86
C VAL A 627 -8.94 14.04 -19.91
N TYR A 628 -8.33 14.09 -21.08
CA TYR A 628 -6.90 14.26 -21.27
C TYR A 628 -6.59 15.59 -21.97
N THR A 629 -5.61 16.33 -21.43
CA THR A 629 -5.14 17.60 -22.03
C THR A 629 -3.61 17.62 -22.04
N VAL A 630 -3.02 17.71 -23.23
CA VAL A 630 -1.55 17.81 -23.39
C VAL A 630 -1.06 19.12 -22.78
N LEU A 631 0.05 19.07 -22.05
CA LEU A 631 0.66 20.26 -21.48
C LEU A 631 1.12 21.25 -22.57
N PRO A 632 0.93 22.55 -22.34
CA PRO A 632 1.42 23.57 -23.23
C PRO A 632 2.93 23.45 -23.49
N ALA A 633 3.38 23.63 -24.71
CA ALA A 633 4.79 23.58 -25.11
C ALA A 633 5.69 24.50 -24.27
N ALA A 634 5.18 25.66 -23.85
CA ALA A 634 5.90 26.60 -23.01
C ALA A 634 6.26 25.99 -21.60
N LYS A 635 5.31 25.28 -20.96
CA LYS A 635 5.56 24.61 -19.68
C LYS A 635 6.60 23.49 -19.82
N GLN A 636 6.54 22.70 -20.88
CA GLN A 636 7.49 21.63 -21.19
C GLN A 636 8.91 22.19 -21.45
N LYS A 637 8.99 23.30 -22.20
CA LYS A 637 10.26 24.00 -22.45
C LYS A 637 10.86 24.54 -21.16
N ALA A 638 10.06 25.19 -20.31
CA ALA A 638 10.53 25.70 -19.01
C ALA A 638 11.05 24.59 -18.10
N ALA A 639 10.42 23.41 -18.13
CA ALA A 639 10.86 22.25 -17.37
C ALA A 639 12.26 21.76 -17.79
N VAL A 640 12.55 21.69 -19.09
CA VAL A 640 13.88 21.30 -19.58
C VAL A 640 14.92 22.38 -19.25
N GLU A 641 14.54 23.64 -19.36
CA GLU A 641 15.41 24.77 -19.00
C GLU A 641 15.81 24.71 -17.52
N PHE A 642 14.85 24.48 -16.64
CA PHE A 642 15.14 24.29 -15.22
C PHE A 642 16.13 23.13 -14.98
N ILE A 643 15.95 21.99 -15.63
CA ILE A 643 16.84 20.84 -15.48
C ILE A 643 18.25 21.16 -15.97
N ASN A 644 18.36 21.87 -17.09
CA ASN A 644 19.64 22.34 -17.61
C ASN A 644 20.39 23.24 -16.61
N GLN A 645 19.65 24.18 -16.00
CA GLN A 645 20.23 25.16 -15.08
C GLN A 645 20.54 24.57 -13.69
N GLN A 646 19.65 23.78 -13.14
CA GLN A 646 19.78 23.33 -11.74
C GLN A 646 20.51 21.98 -11.59
N ILE A 647 20.55 21.15 -12.66
CA ILE A 647 21.04 19.78 -12.60
C ILE A 647 22.18 19.51 -13.59
N PHE A 648 22.01 19.88 -14.87
CA PHE A 648 23.03 19.62 -15.88
C PHE A 648 24.19 20.63 -15.79
N THR A 649 23.96 21.84 -15.34
CA THR A 649 25.02 22.65 -14.71
C THR A 649 25.33 22.03 -13.37
N THR A 650 26.59 21.66 -13.13
CA THR A 650 27.01 21.00 -11.89
C THR A 650 26.54 21.81 -10.68
N PRO A 651 25.78 21.23 -9.75
CA PRO A 651 25.29 21.93 -8.56
C PRO A 651 26.41 22.10 -7.53
N GLU A 652 27.33 23.04 -7.75
CA GLU A 652 28.55 23.27 -6.96
C GLU A 652 28.26 23.58 -5.50
N TRP A 653 27.05 24.09 -5.17
CA TRP A 653 26.63 24.32 -3.80
C TRP A 653 26.50 23.04 -2.96
N LEU A 654 26.50 21.85 -3.59
CA LEU A 654 26.59 20.55 -2.91
C LEU A 654 28.06 20.15 -2.64
N LEU A 655 29.03 20.83 -3.22
CA LEU A 655 30.46 20.53 -3.05
C LEU A 655 31.03 21.30 -1.86
N ASP A 656 30.35 21.39 -0.76
CA ASP A 656 30.78 22.03 0.46
C ASP A 656 31.90 21.21 1.12
N GLU A 657 33.14 21.72 1.07
CA GLU A 657 34.32 21.03 1.58
C GLU A 657 34.26 20.77 3.08
N ASP A 658 33.61 21.66 3.84
CA ASP A 658 33.52 21.56 5.29
C ASP A 658 32.63 20.37 5.71
N ILE A 659 31.56 20.09 4.96
CA ILE A 659 30.73 18.91 5.16
C ILE A 659 31.45 17.68 4.62
N LEU A 660 31.91 17.72 3.37
CA LEU A 660 32.42 16.55 2.68
C LEU A 660 33.61 15.92 3.35
N ASN A 661 34.54 16.72 3.88
CA ASN A 661 35.71 16.26 4.61
C ASN A 661 35.38 15.56 5.94
N ARG A 662 34.15 15.70 6.44
CA ARG A 662 33.67 15.04 7.66
C ARG A 662 32.91 13.76 7.39
N ILE A 663 32.17 13.68 6.28
CA ILE A 663 31.26 12.57 6.02
C ILE A 663 31.77 11.54 5.02
N SER A 664 32.75 11.89 4.18
CA SER A 664 33.24 10.98 3.13
C SER A 664 34.67 11.24 2.70
N ALA A 665 35.46 10.18 2.65
CA ALA A 665 36.79 10.22 2.05
C ALA A 665 36.76 10.26 0.50
N SER A 666 35.67 9.79 -0.10
CA SER A 666 35.50 9.74 -1.57
C SER A 666 34.05 9.42 -1.92
N GLY A 667 33.68 9.55 -3.19
CA GLY A 667 32.38 9.09 -3.73
C GLY A 667 31.29 10.14 -3.80
N VAL A 668 31.53 11.38 -3.41
CA VAL A 668 30.59 12.49 -3.62
C VAL A 668 30.34 12.74 -5.09
N SER A 669 31.36 12.57 -5.93
CA SER A 669 31.24 12.61 -7.39
C SER A 669 30.15 11.68 -7.88
N ARG A 670 30.08 10.44 -7.36
CA ARG A 670 29.05 9.46 -7.74
C ARG A 670 27.63 9.89 -7.35
N LYS A 671 27.46 10.64 -6.25
CA LYS A 671 26.14 11.16 -5.85
C LYS A 671 25.63 12.21 -6.84
N ILE A 672 26.52 13.13 -7.27
CA ILE A 672 26.18 14.17 -8.27
C ILE A 672 25.99 13.56 -9.66
N GLU A 673 26.93 12.72 -10.10
CA GLU A 673 26.79 11.97 -11.37
C GLU A 673 25.51 11.14 -11.41
N GLY A 674 25.17 10.49 -10.30
CA GLY A 674 23.92 9.73 -10.15
C GLY A 674 22.66 10.61 -10.24
N LEU A 675 22.68 11.81 -9.69
CA LEU A 675 21.60 12.80 -9.82
C LEU A 675 21.42 13.22 -11.29
N GLN A 676 22.51 13.64 -11.96
CA GLN A 676 22.51 14.04 -13.36
C GLN A 676 22.08 12.90 -14.29
N ALA A 677 22.61 11.70 -14.09
CA ALA A 677 22.23 10.52 -14.86
C ALA A 677 20.75 10.13 -14.64
N SER A 678 20.23 10.31 -13.42
CA SER A 678 18.81 10.06 -13.12
C SER A 678 17.88 11.03 -13.86
N ALA A 679 18.21 12.33 -13.86
CA ALA A 679 17.47 13.35 -14.59
C ALA A 679 17.47 13.04 -16.10
N LEU A 680 18.61 12.70 -16.63
CA LEU A 680 18.77 12.36 -18.05
C LEU A 680 17.94 11.12 -18.43
N ARG A 681 18.05 10.02 -17.67
CA ARG A 681 17.21 8.82 -17.89
C ARG A 681 15.72 9.13 -17.81
N THR A 682 15.33 10.04 -16.93
CA THR A 682 13.91 10.44 -16.79
C THR A 682 13.44 11.18 -18.04
N LEU A 683 14.21 12.13 -18.56
CA LEU A 683 13.88 12.83 -19.80
C LEU A 683 13.87 11.90 -21.02
N MET A 684 14.78 10.94 -21.08
CA MET A 684 14.97 10.03 -22.21
C MET A 684 14.22 8.69 -22.06
N SER A 685 13.27 8.58 -21.14
CA SER A 685 12.50 7.34 -20.97
C SER A 685 11.62 7.03 -22.20
N SER A 686 11.57 5.77 -22.63
CA SER A 686 10.84 5.33 -23.83
C SER A 686 9.39 5.80 -23.85
N SER A 687 8.68 5.67 -22.72
CA SER A 687 7.27 6.10 -22.61
C SER A 687 7.09 7.59 -22.85
N ARG A 688 8.00 8.44 -22.34
CA ARG A 688 7.96 9.89 -22.55
C ARG A 688 8.28 10.27 -24.00
N LEU A 689 9.32 9.68 -24.57
CA LEU A 689 9.71 9.96 -25.94
C LEU A 689 8.63 9.54 -26.94
N ASN A 690 8.00 8.37 -26.72
CA ASN A 690 6.87 7.93 -27.53
C ASN A 690 5.68 8.91 -27.43
N ARG A 691 5.34 9.38 -26.21
CA ARG A 691 4.27 10.40 -26.06
C ARG A 691 4.59 11.71 -26.78
N LEU A 692 5.83 12.18 -26.71
CA LEU A 692 6.25 13.40 -27.47
C LEU A 692 6.14 13.20 -28.98
N ALA A 693 6.49 12.02 -29.51
CA ALA A 693 6.31 11.68 -30.89
C ALA A 693 4.83 11.73 -31.31
N GLU A 694 3.99 11.07 -30.49
CA GLU A 694 2.53 11.04 -30.73
C GLU A 694 1.90 12.42 -30.62
N GLN A 695 2.20 13.18 -29.56
CA GLN A 695 1.69 14.56 -29.40
C GLN A 695 2.05 15.45 -30.56
N LYS A 696 3.30 15.37 -31.07
CA LYS A 696 3.76 16.15 -32.22
C LYS A 696 3.10 15.73 -33.53
N ALA A 697 2.79 14.45 -33.69
CA ALA A 697 2.06 13.96 -34.86
C ALA A 697 0.59 14.44 -34.88
N MET A 698 -0.03 14.57 -33.68
CA MET A 698 -1.40 15.05 -33.54
C MET A 698 -1.52 16.58 -33.61
N ASP A 699 -0.54 17.31 -33.09
CA ASP A 699 -0.47 18.77 -33.12
C ASP A 699 0.95 19.26 -33.49
N SER A 700 1.09 19.83 -34.66
CA SER A 700 2.37 20.36 -35.16
C SER A 700 2.99 21.44 -34.25
N LYS A 701 2.18 22.12 -33.41
CA LYS A 701 2.64 23.12 -32.44
C LYS A 701 3.07 22.54 -31.10
N ALA A 702 2.77 21.24 -30.81
CA ALA A 702 3.16 20.60 -29.56
C ALA A 702 4.69 20.58 -29.45
N TYR A 703 5.19 20.54 -28.19
CA TYR A 703 6.59 20.28 -27.90
C TYR A 703 6.97 18.87 -28.37
N GLY A 704 8.05 18.75 -29.15
CA GLY A 704 8.38 17.48 -29.78
C GLY A 704 9.77 16.95 -29.44
N LEU A 705 10.10 15.82 -30.09
CA LEU A 705 11.35 15.10 -29.85
C LEU A 705 12.58 15.98 -30.11
N MET A 706 12.61 16.68 -31.28
CA MET A 706 13.75 17.52 -31.61
C MET A 706 13.86 18.74 -30.71
N ASP A 707 12.75 19.28 -30.21
CA ASP A 707 12.75 20.35 -29.20
C ASP A 707 13.45 19.87 -27.92
N LEU A 708 13.06 18.68 -27.39
CA LEU A 708 13.67 18.08 -26.22
C LEU A 708 15.17 17.79 -26.45
N MET A 709 15.52 17.12 -27.56
CA MET A 709 16.89 16.70 -27.81
C MET A 709 17.84 17.90 -27.99
N ASN A 710 17.42 18.93 -28.74
CA ASN A 710 18.20 20.13 -28.91
C ASN A 710 18.38 20.92 -27.60
N GLN A 711 17.30 21.09 -26.83
CA GLN A 711 17.36 21.84 -25.59
C GLN A 711 18.21 21.10 -24.52
N THR A 712 18.05 19.77 -24.41
CA THR A 712 18.89 18.95 -23.53
C THR A 712 20.34 18.96 -23.95
N ARG A 713 20.63 18.84 -25.27
CA ARG A 713 21.97 18.94 -25.79
C ARG A 713 22.63 20.28 -25.46
N ALA A 714 21.88 21.37 -25.58
CA ALA A 714 22.39 22.71 -25.26
C ALA A 714 22.80 22.84 -23.78
N GLY A 715 22.08 22.23 -22.86
CA GLY A 715 22.42 22.20 -21.44
C GLY A 715 23.59 21.26 -21.10
N VAL A 716 23.70 20.13 -21.80
CA VAL A 716 24.72 19.11 -21.57
C VAL A 716 26.09 19.52 -22.17
N PHE A 717 26.12 20.05 -23.38
CA PHE A 717 27.35 20.39 -24.10
C PHE A 717 27.73 21.86 -23.96
N THR A 718 27.77 22.39 -22.75
CA THR A 718 28.32 23.71 -22.44
C THR A 718 29.84 23.64 -22.28
N SER A 719 30.52 24.79 -22.43
CA SER A 719 31.98 24.87 -22.15
C SER A 719 32.31 24.54 -20.69
N ALA A 720 31.47 24.93 -19.73
CA ALA A 720 31.62 24.62 -18.34
C ALA A 720 31.59 23.09 -18.10
N ASN A 721 30.61 22.40 -18.65
CA ASN A 721 30.52 20.94 -18.54
C ASN A 721 31.69 20.22 -19.20
N THR A 722 32.15 20.67 -20.36
CA THR A 722 33.31 20.07 -21.05
C THR A 722 34.61 20.17 -20.22
N ASN A 723 34.74 21.25 -19.49
CA ASN A 723 35.89 21.46 -18.58
C ASN A 723 35.74 20.78 -17.21
N SER A 724 34.54 20.42 -16.79
CA SER A 724 34.25 19.73 -15.53
C SER A 724 34.32 18.21 -15.67
N ALA A 725 34.83 17.49 -14.67
CA ALA A 725 34.77 16.03 -14.62
C ALA A 725 33.31 15.52 -14.62
N PHE A 726 32.45 16.15 -13.82
CA PHE A 726 31.00 15.82 -13.75
C PHE A 726 30.31 16.05 -15.10
N GLY A 727 30.61 17.19 -15.75
CA GLY A 727 30.03 17.51 -17.04
C GLY A 727 30.49 16.56 -18.14
N ARG A 728 31.76 16.10 -18.14
CA ARG A 728 32.22 15.07 -19.08
C ARG A 728 31.51 13.74 -18.89
N THR A 729 31.29 13.31 -17.64
CA THR A 729 30.48 12.13 -17.32
C THR A 729 29.03 12.28 -17.81
N LEU A 730 28.43 13.45 -17.63
CA LEU A 730 27.07 13.76 -18.12
C LEU A 730 27.00 13.69 -19.65
N GLN A 731 28.00 14.24 -20.35
CA GLN A 731 28.11 14.18 -21.83
C GLN A 731 28.21 12.74 -22.34
N ALA A 732 29.03 11.91 -21.66
CA ALA A 732 29.13 10.49 -22.00
C ALA A 732 27.79 9.77 -21.79
N ASN A 733 27.12 9.99 -20.64
CA ASN A 733 25.80 9.43 -20.36
C ASN A 733 24.73 9.84 -21.38
N TYR A 734 24.79 11.08 -21.88
CA TYR A 734 23.87 11.56 -22.92
C TYR A 734 24.09 10.81 -24.24
N VAL A 735 25.34 10.66 -24.69
CA VAL A 735 25.68 9.91 -25.90
C VAL A 735 25.27 8.45 -25.77
N ASP A 736 25.58 7.81 -24.63
CA ASP A 736 25.23 6.41 -24.37
C ASP A 736 23.69 6.23 -24.31
N GLY A 737 22.96 7.19 -23.75
CA GLY A 737 21.50 7.22 -23.74
C GLY A 737 20.91 7.31 -25.14
N LEU A 738 21.41 8.20 -25.99
CA LEU A 738 20.98 8.31 -27.40
C LEU A 738 21.31 7.03 -28.20
N ALA A 739 22.52 6.48 -28.00
CA ALA A 739 22.92 5.24 -28.67
C ALA A 739 21.99 4.07 -28.29
N SER A 740 21.64 3.95 -27.02
CA SER A 740 20.73 2.90 -26.55
C SER A 740 19.31 2.98 -27.14
N LEU A 741 18.84 4.20 -27.50
CA LEU A 741 17.54 4.35 -28.16
C LEU A 741 17.51 3.78 -29.57
N LEU A 742 18.65 3.73 -30.26
CA LEU A 742 18.74 3.19 -31.63
C LEU A 742 18.46 1.69 -31.69
N GLU A 743 18.78 0.97 -30.63
CA GLU A 743 18.64 -0.48 -30.51
C GLU A 743 17.36 -0.87 -29.75
N ASN A 744 16.65 0.09 -29.15
CA ASN A 744 15.51 -0.18 -28.31
C ASN A 744 14.24 -0.41 -29.13
N ASP A 745 13.68 -1.61 -29.07
CA ASP A 745 12.45 -1.97 -29.79
C ASP A 745 11.17 -1.42 -29.13
N GLN A 746 11.27 -0.82 -27.96
CA GLN A 746 10.12 -0.22 -27.25
C GLN A 746 9.88 1.26 -27.65
N VAL A 747 10.70 1.84 -28.51
CA VAL A 747 10.55 3.22 -28.97
C VAL A 747 10.07 3.29 -30.42
N ALA A 748 9.27 4.33 -30.72
CA ALA A 748 8.78 4.60 -32.05
C ALA A 748 9.94 4.92 -33.02
N ASN A 749 9.71 4.71 -34.31
CA ASN A 749 10.73 4.99 -35.37
C ASN A 749 11.20 6.46 -35.35
N ASP A 750 10.32 7.40 -35.07
CA ASP A 750 10.65 8.84 -35.00
C ASP A 750 11.61 9.12 -33.83
N VAL A 751 11.52 8.36 -32.71
CA VAL A 751 12.48 8.47 -31.60
C VAL A 751 13.86 8.01 -32.05
N LYS A 752 13.95 6.87 -32.74
CA LYS A 752 15.21 6.38 -33.33
C LYS A 752 15.79 7.39 -34.34
N ALA A 753 14.95 7.95 -35.19
CA ALA A 753 15.36 8.96 -36.18
C ALA A 753 15.90 10.23 -35.51
N ALA A 754 15.21 10.74 -34.49
CA ALA A 754 15.63 11.91 -33.72
C ALA A 754 16.95 11.65 -32.97
N ALA A 755 17.12 10.49 -32.36
CA ALA A 755 18.35 10.08 -31.68
C ALA A 755 19.53 10.02 -32.69
N ARG A 756 19.31 9.40 -33.86
CA ARG A 756 20.30 9.35 -34.96
C ARG A 756 20.71 10.74 -35.44
N ALA A 757 19.74 11.61 -35.73
CA ALA A 757 19.98 12.97 -36.15
C ALA A 757 20.79 13.76 -35.11
N THR A 758 20.48 13.59 -33.82
CA THR A 758 21.18 14.25 -32.72
C THR A 758 22.61 13.73 -32.61
N LEU A 759 22.85 12.40 -32.68
CA LEU A 759 24.19 11.81 -32.63
C LEU A 759 25.03 12.27 -33.84
N THR A 760 24.46 12.28 -35.05
CA THR A 760 25.13 12.75 -36.25
C THR A 760 25.54 14.23 -36.14
N SER A 761 24.65 15.08 -35.61
CA SER A 761 24.93 16.48 -35.37
C SER A 761 26.01 16.70 -34.28
N LEU A 762 26.02 15.89 -33.21
CA LEU A 762 27.08 15.93 -32.19
C LEU A 762 28.43 15.52 -32.78
N ARG A 763 28.45 14.44 -33.56
CA ARG A 763 29.67 13.93 -34.21
C ARG A 763 30.37 14.97 -35.07
N SER A 764 29.62 15.74 -35.84
CA SER A 764 30.15 16.80 -36.70
C SER A 764 30.75 17.98 -35.91
N GLY A 765 30.41 18.16 -34.66
CA GLY A 765 30.92 19.21 -33.78
C GLY A 765 32.20 18.88 -33.04
N PHE A 766 32.65 17.63 -33.06
CA PHE A 766 33.89 17.23 -32.37
C PHE A 766 35.13 17.41 -33.26
N ASN A 767 36.02 18.29 -32.82
CA ASN A 767 37.28 18.57 -33.55
C ASN A 767 38.44 17.71 -33.03
N SER A 768 39.25 17.14 -33.94
CA SER A 768 40.41 16.34 -33.62
C SER A 768 41.63 17.11 -33.08
N THR A 769 41.53 18.44 -32.95
CA THR A 769 42.63 19.34 -32.61
C THR A 769 42.75 19.66 -31.11
N SER A 770 41.74 19.32 -30.29
CA SER A 770 41.77 19.52 -28.86
C SER A 770 42.82 18.60 -28.20
N LYS A 771 43.57 19.12 -27.20
CA LYS A 771 44.62 18.37 -26.48
C LYS A 771 44.20 18.11 -25.03
N GLY A 772 44.97 17.23 -24.35
CA GLY A 772 44.75 16.88 -22.95
C GLY A 772 43.48 16.10 -22.70
N ILE A 773 42.97 16.16 -21.48
CA ILE A 773 41.78 15.36 -21.05
C ILE A 773 40.52 15.71 -21.85
N VAL A 774 40.33 16.99 -22.19
CA VAL A 774 39.21 17.45 -23.00
C VAL A 774 39.24 16.87 -24.42
N GLY A 775 40.42 16.89 -25.05
CA GLY A 775 40.63 16.28 -26.36
C GLY A 775 40.40 14.76 -26.33
N GLY A 776 40.96 14.09 -25.35
CA GLY A 776 40.73 12.66 -25.14
C GLY A 776 39.24 12.33 -24.95
N HIS A 777 38.51 13.11 -24.18
CA HIS A 777 37.08 12.97 -23.98
C HIS A 777 36.29 13.15 -25.27
N GLN A 778 36.60 14.20 -26.08
CA GLN A 778 35.94 14.39 -27.37
C GLN A 778 36.19 13.23 -28.36
N MET A 779 37.41 12.70 -28.38
CA MET A 779 37.76 11.52 -29.19
C MET A 779 36.97 10.28 -28.75
N GLU A 780 36.81 10.07 -27.44
CA GLU A 780 36.02 8.96 -26.87
C GLU A 780 34.54 9.08 -27.26
N LEU A 781 33.94 10.28 -27.09
CA LEU A 781 32.55 10.52 -27.53
C LEU A 781 32.38 10.29 -29.02
N ALA A 782 33.34 10.81 -29.86
CA ALA A 782 33.29 10.61 -31.30
C ALA A 782 33.34 9.11 -31.64
N HIS A 783 34.22 8.33 -30.99
CA HIS A 783 34.29 6.90 -31.19
C HIS A 783 32.98 6.16 -30.79
N LYS A 784 32.42 6.47 -29.64
CA LYS A 784 31.12 5.92 -29.17
C LYS A 784 30.01 6.19 -30.20
N ILE A 785 29.92 7.42 -30.72
CA ILE A 785 28.94 7.78 -31.73
C ILE A 785 29.18 7.00 -33.05
N ASP A 786 30.44 6.93 -33.54
CA ASP A 786 30.77 6.19 -34.76
C ASP A 786 30.40 4.70 -34.63
N VAL A 787 30.64 4.08 -33.47
CA VAL A 787 30.25 2.68 -33.17
C VAL A 787 28.71 2.52 -33.21
N ALA A 788 27.98 3.41 -32.50
CA ALA A 788 26.50 3.35 -32.44
C ALA A 788 25.86 3.53 -33.83
N LEU A 789 26.40 4.42 -34.67
CA LEU A 789 25.88 4.66 -36.01
C LEU A 789 26.26 3.53 -37.01
N LYS A 790 27.46 2.95 -36.92
CA LYS A 790 27.92 1.85 -37.78
C LYS A 790 27.29 0.52 -37.40
N GLY A 791 27.09 0.24 -36.13
CA GLY A 791 26.43 -0.99 -35.68
C GLY A 791 25.08 -1.22 -36.34
N ILE A 792 24.33 -0.13 -36.52
CA ILE A 792 23.02 -0.16 -37.17
C ILE A 792 23.12 -0.36 -38.69
N GLU A 793 24.09 0.28 -39.33
CA GLU A 793 24.32 0.05 -40.79
C GLU A 793 24.63 -1.42 -41.11
N ALA A 794 25.35 -2.08 -40.20
CA ALA A 794 25.64 -3.53 -40.35
C ALA A 794 24.36 -4.37 -40.12
N ILE A 795 23.51 -4.02 -39.16
CA ILE A 795 22.21 -4.68 -38.91
C ILE A 795 21.25 -4.47 -40.10
N MET A 796 21.21 -3.28 -40.65
CA MET A 796 20.34 -2.95 -41.78
C MET A 796 20.83 -3.61 -43.08
N LYS A 797 22.14 -3.86 -43.24
CA LYS A 797 22.70 -4.59 -44.40
C LYS A 797 22.64 -6.12 -44.26
N GLY A 798 22.44 -6.62 -43.03
CA GLY A 798 22.33 -8.07 -42.74
C GLY A 798 20.87 -8.58 -42.73
N LYS A 799 19.90 -7.72 -42.92
CA LYS A 799 18.49 -8.03 -43.18
C LYS A 799 18.18 -7.82 -44.66
#